data_a7c33b5f1afa3e1ecce43308445c7bf3
#
_entry.id   a7c33b5f1afa3e1ecce43308445c7bf3
#
_cell.length_a   1.000
_cell.length_b   1.000
_cell.length_c   1.000
_cell.angle_alpha   90.00
_cell.angle_beta   90.00
_cell.angle_gamma   90.00
#
_symmetry.space_group_name_H-M   'P 1'
#
loop_
_entity.id
_entity.type
_entity.pdbx_description
1 polymer ?
#
loop_
_entity_poly.entity_id
_entity_poly.type
_entity_poly.pdbx_seq_one_letter_code
_entity_poly.pdbx_strand_id
1 'polypeptide(L)'
;MKPLVFALLAIGLTTWPPSLRADFPTLRLELLAEGQFSSPTGVTHAGDQSGRLFVVDQRGKIHIFVDGAVLPTPFLDLSASLVSERPGFDERGLLGLAFHPDYGSSGMDGEGRFYVYYSAPSPNAPGTAQNPVDHRSVIAEFQVSAHADMADPASERILLTFDQPQFNHNGGEIAFGPDGFLYVATGDGGSSNDNNAGHTGGSSARPTNGLGNSQDLTNLLGKILRVDPQGNNGAGGEYGIPPDNPFVGQGGGVQEEIFAFGLRNPWRFSFDDGPGGTGRLFCADVGQGQVEEINLIVSGGNYGWRKKEGEFFPSFSIDAPAPTGTVVDPIAQYAHTAVTIGNPALPQIGNSVTGGFVYRGSAIPDLQGKYIFADWSNSFGNPNGTLLGLEELTPNNFTLSVLDVEDGNPIGRYIPSLGEDEQGELYVATKTALAPSATDPATGLPSGQLFRIAAVPVPVDISVAPSKDNSIYSENASLSNGQGDWLFAGETARGDVRRALLAFDLSSIPAGSTITATNLDLTMDKTIAGASNQSLHRLTLDWGEGGSNASGQEGGGAFAQSGDATWSMAMFNTVSWNSLGGDFEASPSGTTSVDGNGSYNWTSVQMVADVQNWLDGVAPNFGWILVGAEGSGTSAKRFASNQHPTGANRPKLNVSYTPSVPAVPRRQVWERQFYAAGTYLDPNDNSDGDSTALLLEYGWDLDPTAADDAADRFTATIDSTGDAANLEFVRDPRATDLNYTLEVSTDLINWTPLVVSSAGGAPSGSGFVSEAPDQSNSELRRVVVLDPIVPSVRALAFYRLTVTRP
;
A
#
# COMPACT_ATOMS: atom_id res chain seq x y z
N MET A 1 26.72 65.34 37.46
CA MET A 1 25.68 64.73 36.60
C MET A 1 26.31 64.40 35.26
N LYS A 2 26.63 63.13 35.01
CA LYS A 2 27.12 62.64 33.71
C LYS A 2 26.01 61.88 33.05
N PRO A 3 25.69 62.05 31.78
CA PRO A 3 24.67 61.23 31.09
C PRO A 3 25.21 59.86 30.73
N LEU A 4 24.41 58.83 31.04
CA LEU A 4 24.61 57.45 30.58
C LEU A 4 24.23 57.39 29.07
N VAL A 5 25.15 56.91 28.25
CA VAL A 5 24.91 56.56 26.86
C VAL A 5 24.56 55.07 26.80
N PHE A 6 23.34 54.76 26.37
CA PHE A 6 22.90 53.38 26.06
C PHE A 6 23.38 53.08 24.62
N ALA A 7 24.31 52.16 24.46
CA ALA A 7 24.65 51.55 23.18
C ALA A 7 23.65 50.43 22.89
N LEU A 8 22.79 50.61 21.85
CA LEU A 8 22.00 49.54 21.26
C LEU A 8 22.97 48.62 20.48
N LEU A 9 23.11 47.39 20.94
CA LEU A 9 23.74 46.30 20.21
C LEU A 9 22.73 45.79 19.17
N ALA A 10 22.84 46.17 17.90
CA ALA A 10 22.13 45.56 16.81
C ALA A 10 22.72 44.16 16.58
N ILE A 11 21.99 43.10 17.01
CA ILE A 11 22.27 41.71 16.61
C ILE A 11 21.81 41.58 15.16
N GLY A 12 22.79 41.65 14.21
CA GLY A 12 22.51 41.30 12.84
C GLY A 12 22.20 39.80 12.77
N LEU A 13 20.93 39.51 12.54
CA LEU A 13 20.51 38.19 12.05
C LEU A 13 21.09 38.05 10.64
N THR A 14 22.23 37.40 10.54
CA THR A 14 22.70 36.86 9.26
C THR A 14 21.72 35.73 8.90
N THR A 15 20.77 36.02 8.00
CA THR A 15 20.01 34.99 7.31
C THR A 15 21.04 34.22 6.46
N TRP A 16 21.38 33.01 6.93
CA TRP A 16 22.02 32.05 6.06
C TRP A 16 21.07 31.76 4.90
N PRO A 17 21.59 31.65 3.64
CA PRO A 17 20.77 31.17 2.57
C PRO A 17 20.18 29.82 2.99
N PRO A 18 18.92 29.50 2.61
CA PRO A 18 18.37 28.18 2.90
C PRO A 18 19.36 27.16 2.31
N SER A 19 19.95 26.33 3.17
CA SER A 19 20.68 25.16 2.71
C SER A 19 19.70 24.40 1.82
N LEU A 20 20.10 24.05 0.60
CA LEU A 20 19.42 23.10 -0.26
C LEU A 20 19.36 21.79 0.54
N ARG A 21 18.32 21.59 1.29
CA ARG A 21 18.03 20.37 2.02
C ARG A 21 17.16 19.54 1.07
N ALA A 22 17.52 18.28 0.88
CA ALA A 22 16.66 17.35 0.18
C ALA A 22 15.28 17.33 0.86
N ASP A 23 14.24 17.58 0.06
CA ASP A 23 12.86 17.68 0.59
C ASP A 23 12.16 16.32 0.37
N PHE A 24 12.26 15.45 1.39
CA PHE A 24 11.56 14.16 1.39
C PHE A 24 10.27 14.30 2.20
N PRO A 25 9.15 13.74 1.72
CA PRO A 25 7.92 13.69 2.50
C PRO A 25 8.07 12.75 3.70
N THR A 26 7.24 12.93 4.72
CA THR A 26 7.06 11.94 5.77
C THR A 26 6.42 10.69 5.17
N LEU A 27 6.99 9.52 5.44
CA LEU A 27 6.56 8.24 4.90
C LEU A 27 5.84 7.42 5.97
N ARG A 28 5.02 6.49 5.54
CA ARG A 28 4.42 5.46 6.37
C ARG A 28 4.81 4.07 5.83
N LEU A 29 5.05 3.14 6.75
CA LEU A 29 5.25 1.74 6.42
C LEU A 29 3.94 0.97 6.68
N GLU A 30 3.30 0.52 5.60
CA GLU A 30 2.10 -0.29 5.67
C GLU A 30 2.46 -1.77 5.73
N LEU A 31 2.16 -2.43 6.85
CA LEU A 31 2.39 -3.87 7.00
C LEU A 31 1.47 -4.65 6.06
N LEU A 32 2.07 -5.46 5.18
CA LEU A 32 1.34 -6.29 4.22
C LEU A 32 1.29 -7.76 4.64
N ALA A 33 2.41 -8.28 5.16
CA ALA A 33 2.50 -9.68 5.59
C ALA A 33 3.52 -9.84 6.73
N GLU A 34 3.22 -10.73 7.69
CA GLU A 34 4.10 -11.12 8.78
C GLU A 34 3.94 -12.59 9.14
N GLY A 35 5.00 -13.19 9.69
CA GLY A 35 4.98 -14.58 10.16
C GLY A 35 4.95 -15.65 9.07
N GLN A 36 5.10 -15.27 7.81
CA GLN A 36 5.06 -16.15 6.63
C GLN A 36 6.43 -16.29 5.95
N PHE A 37 7.35 -15.37 6.22
CA PHE A 37 8.73 -15.37 5.75
C PHE A 37 9.69 -15.58 6.93
N SER A 38 10.77 -16.32 6.71
CA SER A 38 11.79 -16.49 7.77
C SER A 38 12.83 -15.36 7.73
N SER A 39 13.42 -15.12 6.56
CA SER A 39 14.47 -14.13 6.35
C SER A 39 14.41 -13.62 4.92
N PRO A 40 13.48 -12.68 4.61
CA PRO A 40 13.31 -12.17 3.26
C PRO A 40 14.55 -11.36 2.85
N THR A 41 15.17 -11.72 1.72
CA THR A 41 16.39 -11.12 1.17
C THR A 41 16.14 -10.39 -0.14
N GLY A 42 14.96 -10.48 -0.74
CA GLY A 42 14.63 -9.80 -1.98
C GLY A 42 13.12 -9.69 -2.16
N VAL A 43 12.69 -8.64 -2.86
CA VAL A 43 11.31 -8.43 -3.31
C VAL A 43 11.38 -7.91 -4.74
N THR A 44 10.70 -8.57 -5.68
CA THR A 44 10.70 -8.18 -7.10
C THR A 44 9.39 -8.57 -7.77
N HIS A 45 9.24 -8.23 -9.04
CA HIS A 45 8.09 -8.55 -9.89
C HIS A 45 8.53 -9.23 -11.19
N ALA A 46 7.59 -9.86 -11.88
CA ALA A 46 7.91 -10.58 -13.12
C ALA A 46 7.82 -9.72 -14.39
N GLY A 47 7.35 -8.47 -14.32
CA GLY A 47 7.13 -7.61 -15.47
C GLY A 47 6.00 -8.07 -16.40
N ASP A 48 5.13 -8.96 -15.93
CA ASP A 48 4.09 -9.64 -16.71
C ASP A 48 2.68 -9.03 -16.50
N GLN A 49 2.61 -7.88 -15.87
CA GLN A 49 1.38 -7.15 -15.51
C GLN A 49 0.44 -7.93 -14.57
N SER A 50 0.97 -8.94 -13.89
CA SER A 50 0.18 -9.74 -12.95
C SER A 50 0.00 -9.09 -11.59
N GLY A 51 0.81 -8.08 -11.24
CA GLY A 51 0.86 -7.45 -9.93
C GLY A 51 1.34 -8.38 -8.81
N ARG A 52 1.93 -9.53 -9.16
CA ARG A 52 2.55 -10.45 -8.17
C ARG A 52 3.88 -9.89 -7.70
N LEU A 53 4.08 -9.89 -6.37
CA LEU A 53 5.38 -9.68 -5.77
C LEU A 53 5.98 -11.03 -5.39
N PHE A 54 7.22 -11.23 -5.78
CA PHE A 54 7.99 -12.42 -5.44
C PHE A 54 8.94 -12.08 -4.30
N VAL A 55 8.74 -12.72 -3.16
CA VAL A 55 9.55 -12.52 -1.95
C VAL A 55 10.55 -13.67 -1.83
N VAL A 56 11.82 -13.34 -1.96
CA VAL A 56 12.94 -14.29 -1.83
C VAL A 56 13.22 -14.51 -0.36
N ASP A 57 13.02 -15.73 0.14
CA ASP A 57 13.40 -16.12 1.51
C ASP A 57 14.75 -16.81 1.49
N GLN A 58 15.70 -16.29 2.25
CA GLN A 58 17.09 -16.78 2.37
C GLN A 58 17.17 -18.29 2.56
N ARG A 59 16.15 -18.90 3.20
CA ARG A 59 16.07 -20.35 3.47
C ARG A 59 15.64 -21.19 2.29
N GLY A 60 15.63 -20.64 1.08
CA GLY A 60 15.47 -21.36 -0.18
C GLY A 60 14.09 -21.31 -0.81
N LYS A 61 13.18 -20.51 -0.31
CA LYS A 61 11.84 -20.36 -0.89
C LYS A 61 11.66 -19.02 -1.59
N ILE A 62 10.92 -19.05 -2.67
CA ILE A 62 10.36 -17.83 -3.29
C ILE A 62 8.86 -17.88 -3.04
N HIS A 63 8.35 -16.91 -2.31
CA HIS A 63 6.92 -16.78 -2.03
C HIS A 63 6.29 -15.77 -2.98
N ILE A 64 5.02 -15.95 -3.30
CA ILE A 64 4.22 -14.94 -4.01
C ILE A 64 3.34 -14.22 -3.00
N PHE A 65 3.47 -12.90 -2.95
CA PHE A 65 2.50 -12.02 -2.33
C PHE A 65 1.69 -11.35 -3.43
N VAL A 66 0.39 -11.48 -3.35
CA VAL A 66 -0.54 -10.91 -4.32
C VAL A 66 -1.84 -10.56 -3.62
N ASP A 67 -2.40 -9.38 -3.93
CA ASP A 67 -3.71 -8.92 -3.48
C ASP A 67 -3.93 -9.02 -1.96
N GLY A 68 -2.89 -8.65 -1.20
CA GLY A 68 -2.96 -8.60 0.26
C GLY A 68 -2.70 -9.94 0.96
N ALA A 69 -2.31 -10.99 0.25
CA ALA A 69 -2.02 -12.29 0.84
C ALA A 69 -0.77 -12.97 0.26
N VAL A 70 -0.10 -13.78 1.08
CA VAL A 70 0.95 -14.70 0.63
C VAL A 70 0.29 -16.01 0.21
N LEU A 71 0.59 -16.47 -1.01
CA LEU A 71 0.07 -17.75 -1.48
C LEU A 71 0.60 -18.90 -0.62
N PRO A 72 -0.23 -19.93 -0.35
CA PRO A 72 0.14 -21.00 0.56
C PRO A 72 1.26 -21.91 0.01
N THR A 73 1.40 -22.01 -1.32
CA THR A 73 2.45 -22.76 -1.99
C THR A 73 3.54 -21.80 -2.47
N PRO A 74 4.84 -22.03 -2.15
CA PRO A 74 5.90 -21.20 -2.69
C PRO A 74 6.02 -21.37 -4.21
N PHE A 75 6.40 -20.30 -4.91
CA PHE A 75 6.69 -20.33 -6.36
C PHE A 75 7.83 -21.31 -6.68
N LEU A 76 8.89 -21.31 -5.86
CA LEU A 76 10.03 -22.24 -5.96
C LEU A 76 10.50 -22.61 -4.55
N ASP A 77 10.90 -23.87 -4.35
CA ASP A 77 11.55 -24.34 -3.11
C ASP A 77 12.87 -25.04 -3.42
N LEU A 78 13.98 -24.38 -3.12
CA LEU A 78 15.36 -24.83 -3.24
C LEU A 78 16.00 -25.19 -1.90
N SER A 79 15.24 -25.31 -0.80
CA SER A 79 15.79 -25.55 0.54
C SER A 79 16.67 -26.81 0.61
N ALA A 80 16.38 -27.83 -0.21
CA ALA A 80 17.19 -29.05 -0.28
C ALA A 80 18.52 -28.89 -1.06
N SER A 81 18.64 -27.86 -1.89
CA SER A 81 19.84 -27.56 -2.68
C SER A 81 20.83 -26.65 -1.96
N LEU A 82 20.40 -26.01 -0.88
CA LEU A 82 21.24 -25.07 -0.13
C LEU A 82 22.31 -25.75 0.71
N VAL A 83 23.43 -25.06 0.90
CA VAL A 83 24.40 -25.42 1.95
C VAL A 83 23.74 -25.30 3.33
N SER A 84 24.11 -26.19 4.26
CA SER A 84 23.54 -26.20 5.62
C SER A 84 23.74 -24.85 6.33
N GLU A 85 22.66 -24.32 6.87
CA GLU A 85 22.62 -23.09 7.63
C GLU A 85 23.54 -23.11 8.86
N ARG A 86 24.21 -21.99 9.13
CA ARG A 86 25.01 -21.81 10.36
C ARG A 86 24.16 -21.32 11.51
N PRO A 87 24.48 -21.67 12.74
CA PRO A 87 23.86 -21.02 13.92
C PRO A 87 24.19 -19.53 13.98
N GLY A 88 23.18 -18.71 14.23
CA GLY A 88 23.34 -17.26 14.35
C GLY A 88 23.36 -16.56 12.98
N PHE A 89 24.28 -15.62 12.78
CA PHE A 89 24.39 -14.86 11.54
C PHE A 89 24.93 -15.73 10.39
N ASP A 90 24.24 -15.70 9.26
CA ASP A 90 24.61 -16.36 8.01
C ASP A 90 24.20 -15.50 6.82
N GLU A 91 25.09 -15.29 5.85
CA GLU A 91 24.77 -14.59 4.60
C GLU A 91 24.46 -15.55 3.45
N ARG A 92 24.68 -16.85 3.62
CA ARG A 92 24.42 -17.88 2.60
C ARG A 92 22.94 -18.18 2.51
N GLY A 93 22.52 -18.69 1.38
CA GLY A 93 21.14 -19.09 1.14
C GLY A 93 20.67 -18.79 -0.29
N LEU A 94 19.39 -18.59 -0.46
CA LEU A 94 18.80 -18.05 -1.69
C LEU A 94 18.87 -16.52 -1.58
N LEU A 95 19.60 -15.86 -2.49
CA LEU A 95 20.03 -14.47 -2.33
C LEU A 95 19.48 -13.54 -3.41
N GLY A 96 19.21 -14.05 -4.63
CA GLY A 96 18.75 -13.22 -5.74
C GLY A 96 17.74 -13.93 -6.62
N LEU A 97 16.88 -13.13 -7.27
CA LEU A 97 15.89 -13.55 -8.25
C LEU A 97 15.76 -12.47 -9.32
N ALA A 98 15.85 -12.86 -10.59
CA ALA A 98 15.58 -11.98 -11.73
C ALA A 98 14.71 -12.70 -12.75
N PHE A 99 13.68 -12.05 -13.25
CA PHE A 99 12.88 -12.53 -14.37
C PHE A 99 13.47 -12.07 -15.69
N HIS A 100 13.38 -12.91 -16.72
CA HIS A 100 13.79 -12.48 -18.07
C HIS A 100 12.90 -11.31 -18.54
N PRO A 101 13.43 -10.29 -19.22
CA PRO A 101 12.61 -9.16 -19.70
C PRO A 101 11.39 -9.58 -20.53
N ASP A 102 11.48 -10.71 -21.23
CA ASP A 102 10.38 -11.30 -22.01
C ASP A 102 9.58 -12.37 -21.23
N TYR A 103 9.69 -12.44 -19.90
CA TYR A 103 9.03 -13.50 -19.09
C TYR A 103 7.53 -13.63 -19.38
N GLY A 104 6.79 -12.52 -19.48
CA GLY A 104 5.38 -12.46 -19.80
C GLY A 104 5.05 -12.44 -21.30
N SER A 105 6.06 -12.51 -22.20
CA SER A 105 5.90 -12.30 -23.62
C SER A 105 5.77 -13.63 -24.38
N SER A 106 4.54 -14.05 -24.67
CA SER A 106 4.30 -15.35 -25.32
C SER A 106 5.00 -15.49 -26.67
N GLY A 107 5.69 -16.61 -26.85
CA GLY A 107 6.43 -16.95 -28.08
C GLY A 107 7.82 -16.30 -28.19
N MET A 108 8.26 -15.55 -27.19
CA MET A 108 9.63 -15.04 -27.12
C MET A 108 10.56 -16.02 -26.41
N ASP A 109 11.87 -15.94 -26.69
CA ASP A 109 12.85 -16.87 -26.11
C ASP A 109 12.93 -16.81 -24.58
N GLY A 110 12.53 -15.68 -23.98
CA GLY A 110 12.50 -15.46 -22.54
C GLY A 110 11.21 -15.85 -21.84
N GLU A 111 10.17 -16.31 -22.59
CA GLU A 111 8.87 -16.67 -22.02
C GLU A 111 9.01 -17.65 -20.85
N GLY A 112 8.51 -17.25 -19.68
CA GLY A 112 8.49 -18.05 -18.46
C GLY A 112 9.86 -18.32 -17.83
N ARG A 113 10.96 -17.70 -18.31
CA ARG A 113 12.31 -17.90 -17.76
C ARG A 113 12.60 -16.92 -16.63
N PHE A 114 13.23 -17.42 -15.58
CA PHE A 114 13.74 -16.63 -14.47
C PHE A 114 15.05 -17.22 -13.95
N TYR A 115 15.78 -16.43 -13.19
CA TYR A 115 17.14 -16.73 -12.75
C TYR A 115 17.24 -16.56 -11.24
N VAL A 116 18.03 -17.43 -10.61
CA VAL A 116 18.27 -17.34 -9.16
C VAL A 116 19.76 -17.39 -8.85
N TYR A 117 20.13 -16.73 -7.75
CA TYR A 117 21.44 -16.86 -7.13
C TYR A 117 21.29 -17.55 -5.78
N TYR A 118 21.97 -18.67 -5.57
CA TYR A 118 21.93 -19.39 -4.30
C TYR A 118 23.26 -20.03 -3.90
N SER A 119 23.41 -20.32 -2.59
CA SER A 119 24.59 -20.95 -1.99
C SER A 119 24.41 -22.46 -1.87
N ALA A 120 25.17 -23.25 -2.64
CA ALA A 120 25.12 -24.70 -2.64
C ALA A 120 26.36 -25.33 -1.95
N PRO A 121 26.27 -26.58 -1.49
CA PRO A 121 27.46 -27.32 -1.09
C PRO A 121 28.47 -27.39 -2.24
N SER A 122 29.75 -27.06 -1.96
CA SER A 122 30.82 -27.22 -2.97
C SER A 122 31.40 -28.64 -2.91
N PRO A 123 31.63 -29.29 -4.08
CA PRO A 123 32.39 -30.54 -4.15
C PRO A 123 33.87 -30.36 -3.75
N ASN A 124 34.35 -29.10 -3.75
CA ASN A 124 35.73 -28.76 -3.38
C ASN A 124 35.91 -28.47 -1.88
N ALA A 125 34.81 -28.40 -1.11
CA ALA A 125 34.86 -28.17 0.33
C ALA A 125 35.46 -29.35 1.10
N PRO A 126 36.25 -29.12 2.18
CA PRO A 126 36.58 -27.83 2.76
C PRO A 126 37.82 -27.13 2.13
N GLY A 127 38.31 -27.57 0.99
CA GLY A 127 39.51 -27.03 0.35
C GLY A 127 40.79 -27.31 1.15
N THR A 128 41.73 -26.37 1.11
CA THR A 128 43.01 -26.45 1.88
C THR A 128 43.09 -25.32 2.88
N ALA A 129 43.99 -25.40 3.84
CA ALA A 129 44.23 -24.31 4.81
C ALA A 129 44.61 -22.97 4.16
N GLN A 130 45.25 -23.02 2.99
CA GLN A 130 45.62 -21.82 2.21
C GLN A 130 44.47 -21.30 1.32
N ASN A 131 43.73 -22.24 0.76
CA ASN A 131 42.56 -21.97 -0.10
C ASN A 131 41.35 -22.73 0.46
N PRO A 132 40.73 -22.22 1.53
CA PRO A 132 39.53 -22.81 2.08
C PRO A 132 38.36 -22.65 1.09
N VAL A 133 37.44 -23.58 1.13
CA VAL A 133 36.19 -23.56 0.40
C VAL A 133 35.06 -23.85 1.40
N ASP A 134 34.21 -22.88 1.65
CA ASP A 134 33.05 -23.04 2.53
C ASP A 134 31.85 -23.61 1.75
N HIS A 135 31.53 -22.99 0.62
CA HIS A 135 30.41 -23.36 -0.25
C HIS A 135 30.72 -22.88 -1.68
N ARG A 136 29.77 -23.02 -2.58
CA ARG A 136 29.83 -22.37 -3.89
C ARG A 136 28.57 -21.56 -4.17
N SER A 137 28.75 -20.45 -4.84
CA SER A 137 27.68 -19.67 -5.45
C SER A 137 27.24 -20.34 -6.74
N VAL A 138 25.94 -20.36 -6.97
CA VAL A 138 25.30 -20.92 -8.18
C VAL A 138 24.36 -19.87 -8.75
N ILE A 139 24.53 -19.56 -10.03
CA ILE A 139 23.58 -18.82 -10.84
C ILE A 139 22.91 -19.82 -11.77
N ALA A 140 21.58 -19.97 -11.65
CA ALA A 140 20.81 -20.94 -12.42
C ALA A 140 19.56 -20.32 -13.03
N GLU A 141 19.21 -20.81 -14.23
CA GLU A 141 17.96 -20.55 -14.91
C GLU A 141 16.94 -21.61 -14.53
N PHE A 142 15.69 -21.18 -14.39
CA PHE A 142 14.51 -22.02 -14.25
C PHE A 142 13.41 -21.59 -15.21
N GLN A 143 12.43 -22.46 -15.40
CA GLN A 143 11.23 -22.23 -16.17
C GLN A 143 10.00 -22.26 -15.26
N VAL A 144 9.03 -21.38 -15.50
CA VAL A 144 7.70 -21.52 -14.90
C VAL A 144 7.04 -22.81 -15.40
N SER A 145 6.26 -23.47 -14.53
CA SER A 145 5.48 -24.66 -14.92
C SER A 145 4.25 -24.27 -15.77
N ALA A 146 3.38 -25.22 -16.04
CA ALA A 146 2.07 -24.92 -16.64
C ALA A 146 1.17 -24.06 -15.75
N HIS A 147 1.47 -23.99 -14.46
CA HIS A 147 0.79 -23.11 -13.50
C HIS A 147 1.65 -21.87 -13.25
N ALA A 148 1.12 -20.67 -13.53
CA ALA A 148 1.88 -19.42 -13.47
C ALA A 148 2.48 -19.09 -12.10
N ASP A 149 1.91 -19.62 -11.02
CA ASP A 149 2.36 -19.39 -9.65
C ASP A 149 3.31 -20.50 -9.14
N MET A 150 3.77 -21.38 -10.02
CA MET A 150 4.66 -22.48 -9.68
C MET A 150 5.76 -22.64 -10.72
N ALA A 151 7.00 -22.62 -10.30
CA ALA A 151 8.14 -22.98 -11.13
C ALA A 151 8.21 -24.50 -11.36
N ASP A 152 8.90 -24.92 -12.42
CA ASP A 152 9.31 -26.33 -12.60
C ASP A 152 10.71 -26.53 -11.98
N PRO A 153 10.84 -27.18 -10.81
CA PRO A 153 12.15 -27.41 -10.20
C PRO A 153 13.06 -28.32 -11.03
N ALA A 154 12.50 -29.12 -11.94
CA ALA A 154 13.28 -30.02 -12.80
C ALA A 154 13.87 -29.29 -14.02
N SER A 155 13.48 -28.05 -14.27
CA SER A 155 13.99 -27.23 -15.37
C SER A 155 15.34 -26.58 -15.07
N GLU A 156 15.94 -26.78 -13.92
CA GLU A 156 17.19 -26.14 -13.52
C GLU A 156 18.29 -26.30 -14.57
N ARG A 157 18.83 -25.17 -15.04
CA ARG A 157 20.02 -25.07 -15.88
C ARG A 157 21.05 -24.19 -15.20
N ILE A 158 22.12 -24.78 -14.69
CA ILE A 158 23.21 -24.03 -14.04
C ILE A 158 24.02 -23.30 -15.11
N LEU A 159 24.08 -21.96 -14.99
CA LEU A 159 24.83 -21.08 -15.89
C LEU A 159 26.28 -20.93 -15.43
N LEU A 160 26.47 -20.49 -14.18
CA LEU A 160 27.78 -20.12 -13.65
C LEU A 160 27.89 -20.59 -12.20
N THR A 161 29.08 -21.11 -11.85
CA THR A 161 29.42 -21.43 -10.46
C THR A 161 30.82 -20.98 -10.11
N PHE A 162 31.03 -20.58 -8.85
CA PHE A 162 32.36 -20.31 -8.29
C PHE A 162 32.40 -20.60 -6.80
N ASP A 163 33.55 -21.03 -6.30
CA ASP A 163 33.73 -21.37 -4.90
C ASP A 163 33.88 -20.09 -4.05
N GLN A 164 33.29 -20.13 -2.85
CA GLN A 164 33.38 -19.11 -1.83
C GLN A 164 34.30 -19.56 -0.70
N PRO A 165 35.32 -18.77 -0.33
CA PRO A 165 36.24 -19.16 0.74
C PRO A 165 35.64 -19.04 2.14
N GLN A 166 34.62 -18.17 2.33
CA GLN A 166 33.99 -17.90 3.63
C GLN A 166 32.46 -17.85 3.51
N PHE A 167 31.77 -17.87 4.64
CA PHE A 167 30.29 -17.87 4.73
C PHE A 167 29.64 -16.47 4.57
N ASN A 168 30.42 -15.43 4.48
CA ASN A 168 29.98 -14.05 4.39
C ASN A 168 30.60 -13.33 3.19
N HIS A 169 30.10 -12.13 2.88
CA HIS A 169 30.38 -11.35 1.68
C HIS A 169 30.04 -12.13 0.40
N ASN A 170 28.82 -12.61 0.34
CA ASN A 170 28.37 -13.40 -0.80
C ASN A 170 27.84 -12.54 -1.95
N GLY A 171 27.50 -11.27 -1.71
CA GLY A 171 26.72 -10.46 -2.66
C GLY A 171 25.35 -11.14 -2.91
N GLY A 172 25.09 -11.52 -4.16
CA GLY A 172 23.95 -12.38 -4.52
C GLY A 172 22.82 -11.69 -5.23
N GLU A 173 22.85 -10.37 -5.38
CA GLU A 173 21.88 -9.66 -6.21
C GLU A 173 22.10 -9.98 -7.67
N ILE A 174 21.00 -10.20 -8.40
CA ILE A 174 20.96 -10.38 -9.85
C ILE A 174 19.83 -9.56 -10.46
N ALA A 175 20.08 -8.92 -11.58
CA ALA A 175 19.06 -8.18 -12.33
C ALA A 175 19.43 -8.10 -13.81
N PHE A 176 18.43 -7.99 -14.69
CA PHE A 176 18.66 -7.64 -16.08
C PHE A 176 18.90 -6.14 -16.21
N GLY A 177 19.91 -5.79 -17.00
CA GLY A 177 20.12 -4.40 -17.39
C GLY A 177 19.22 -4.01 -18.57
N PRO A 178 19.09 -2.69 -18.82
CA PRO A 178 18.33 -2.19 -19.98
C PRO A 178 18.91 -2.62 -21.33
N ASP A 179 20.11 -3.20 -21.33
CA ASP A 179 20.80 -3.80 -22.48
C ASP A 179 20.43 -5.28 -22.70
N GLY A 180 19.56 -5.86 -21.84
CA GLY A 180 19.06 -7.22 -21.93
C GLY A 180 20.01 -8.31 -21.43
N PHE A 181 21.13 -7.95 -20.79
CA PHE A 181 22.08 -8.90 -20.19
C PHE A 181 21.85 -9.03 -18.68
N LEU A 182 22.24 -10.19 -18.12
CA LEU A 182 22.14 -10.46 -16.70
C LEU A 182 23.37 -9.95 -15.96
N TYR A 183 23.15 -9.08 -14.96
CA TYR A 183 24.19 -8.58 -14.05
C TYR A 183 24.13 -9.37 -12.74
N VAL A 184 25.33 -9.62 -12.16
CA VAL A 184 25.48 -10.45 -10.95
C VAL A 184 26.45 -9.76 -9.99
N ALA A 185 26.03 -9.51 -8.77
CA ALA A 185 26.90 -9.00 -7.70
C ALA A 185 27.59 -10.14 -6.95
N THR A 186 28.89 -10.03 -6.77
CA THR A 186 29.70 -10.99 -5.99
C THR A 186 30.54 -10.24 -4.96
N GLY A 187 30.52 -10.69 -3.69
CA GLY A 187 31.42 -10.16 -2.67
C GLY A 187 32.85 -10.69 -2.79
N ASP A 188 33.75 -10.11 -2.00
CA ASP A 188 35.20 -10.45 -2.01
C ASP A 188 35.52 -11.86 -1.48
N GLY A 189 34.50 -12.60 -1.01
CA GLY A 189 34.62 -13.96 -0.48
C GLY A 189 34.77 -14.03 1.04
N GLY A 190 34.60 -12.87 1.73
CA GLY A 190 34.39 -12.86 3.16
C GLY A 190 35.58 -12.59 4.07
N SER A 191 35.44 -12.94 5.33
CA SER A 191 36.37 -12.59 6.42
C SER A 191 36.37 -11.10 6.72
N SER A 192 37.51 -10.36 6.64
CA SER A 192 37.53 -8.94 7.00
C SER A 192 38.08 -8.07 5.87
N ASN A 193 39.40 -8.11 5.66
CA ASN A 193 40.15 -7.12 4.92
C ASN A 193 40.60 -7.60 3.54
N ASP A 194 39.90 -8.55 2.94
CA ASP A 194 40.24 -9.18 1.66
C ASP A 194 41.73 -9.65 1.58
N ASN A 195 42.25 -10.25 2.68
CA ASN A 195 43.63 -10.63 2.83
C ASN A 195 43.87 -11.91 3.63
N ASN A 196 42.84 -12.68 3.94
CA ASN A 196 42.95 -13.97 4.61
C ASN A 196 43.20 -15.13 3.64
N ALA A 197 43.27 -16.35 4.15
CA ALA A 197 43.34 -17.54 3.32
C ALA A 197 42.08 -17.62 2.39
N GLY A 198 42.31 -17.97 1.13
CA GLY A 198 41.28 -17.94 0.06
C GLY A 198 41.18 -16.63 -0.70
N HIS A 199 41.95 -15.58 -0.28
CA HIS A 199 42.02 -14.32 -0.99
C HIS A 199 43.36 -14.18 -1.72
N THR A 200 43.40 -13.52 -2.85
CA THR A 200 44.62 -13.37 -3.68
C THR A 200 45.73 -12.71 -2.92
N GLY A 201 46.85 -13.41 -2.79
CA GLY A 201 47.97 -13.01 -1.94
C GLY A 201 47.71 -13.09 -0.45
N GLY A 202 46.57 -13.68 -0.04
CA GLY A 202 46.20 -13.92 1.33
C GLY A 202 46.82 -15.16 1.95
N SER A 203 46.90 -15.23 3.31
CA SER A 203 47.26 -16.41 4.05
C SER A 203 46.63 -16.48 5.43
N SER A 204 46.70 -17.69 6.04
CA SER A 204 46.26 -17.91 7.41
C SER A 204 47.05 -17.11 8.45
N ALA A 205 48.20 -16.52 8.06
CA ALA A 205 49.07 -15.74 8.92
C ALA A 205 49.01 -14.22 8.70
N ARG A 206 48.07 -13.72 7.95
CA ARG A 206 47.94 -12.35 7.43
C ARG A 206 49.14 -11.93 6.56
N PRO A 207 49.08 -12.06 5.26
CA PRO A 207 50.06 -11.49 4.39
C PRO A 207 49.82 -10.02 4.18
N THR A 208 50.86 -9.33 4.03
CA THR A 208 50.93 -7.91 4.06
C THR A 208 50.88 -7.27 2.68
N ASN A 209 50.93 -8.02 1.58
CA ASN A 209 51.08 -7.48 0.22
C ASN A 209 50.09 -8.05 -0.78
N GLY A 210 48.99 -8.67 -0.30
CA GLY A 210 47.99 -9.30 -1.16
C GLY A 210 47.15 -8.27 -1.90
N LEU A 211 46.92 -8.54 -3.17
CA LEU A 211 46.02 -7.75 -4.03
C LEU A 211 44.58 -7.75 -3.54
N GLY A 212 44.17 -8.91 -2.93
CA GLY A 212 42.81 -9.20 -2.60
C GLY A 212 42.02 -9.75 -3.79
N ASN A 213 40.89 -10.40 -3.53
CA ASN A 213 40.05 -10.93 -4.58
C ASN A 213 39.44 -9.80 -5.41
N SER A 214 39.04 -8.69 -4.75
CA SER A 214 38.33 -7.59 -5.39
C SER A 214 39.16 -6.89 -6.49
N GLN A 215 40.47 -6.80 -6.33
CA GLN A 215 41.36 -6.20 -7.33
C GLN A 215 42.00 -7.22 -8.30
N ASP A 216 41.81 -8.51 -8.07
CA ASP A 216 42.32 -9.58 -8.94
C ASP A 216 41.28 -9.92 -10.01
N LEU A 217 41.59 -9.56 -11.26
CA LEU A 217 40.72 -9.81 -12.41
C LEU A 217 40.73 -11.30 -12.87
N THR A 218 41.54 -12.19 -12.26
CA THR A 218 41.60 -13.61 -12.61
C THR A 218 40.60 -14.45 -11.83
N ASN A 219 39.77 -13.84 -10.99
CA ASN A 219 38.66 -14.48 -10.26
C ASN A 219 37.39 -13.60 -10.31
N LEU A 220 36.25 -14.18 -9.93
CA LEU A 220 34.93 -13.57 -10.01
C LEU A 220 34.47 -12.90 -8.70
N LEU A 221 35.31 -12.84 -7.66
CA LEU A 221 34.95 -12.31 -6.33
C LEU A 221 35.23 -10.81 -6.23
N GLY A 222 34.33 -10.07 -5.58
CA GLY A 222 34.40 -8.61 -5.41
C GLY A 222 34.09 -7.83 -6.71
N LYS A 223 33.08 -8.28 -7.46
CA LYS A 223 32.77 -7.83 -8.81
C LYS A 223 31.28 -7.55 -9.02
N ILE A 224 30.98 -6.78 -10.06
CA ILE A 224 29.74 -6.90 -10.82
C ILE A 224 30.08 -7.63 -12.12
N LEU A 225 29.45 -8.77 -12.36
CA LEU A 225 29.59 -9.55 -13.59
C LEU A 225 28.45 -9.18 -14.55
N ARG A 226 28.67 -9.36 -15.87
CA ARG A 226 27.64 -9.18 -16.91
C ARG A 226 27.75 -10.31 -17.91
N VAL A 227 26.68 -11.08 -18.03
CA VAL A 227 26.62 -12.30 -18.85
C VAL A 227 25.34 -12.33 -19.71
N ASP A 228 25.43 -13.03 -20.83
CA ASP A 228 24.30 -13.36 -21.69
C ASP A 228 23.77 -14.75 -21.28
N PRO A 229 22.64 -14.89 -20.57
CA PRO A 229 22.17 -16.20 -20.15
C PRO A 229 21.71 -17.11 -21.28
N GLN A 230 21.53 -16.59 -22.48
CA GLN A 230 21.15 -17.34 -23.68
C GLN A 230 22.31 -17.57 -24.66
N GLY A 231 23.48 -16.97 -24.38
CA GLY A 231 24.69 -17.19 -25.13
C GLY A 231 25.36 -18.53 -24.80
N ASN A 232 26.46 -18.87 -25.50
CA ASN A 232 27.16 -20.14 -25.31
C ASN A 232 28.68 -20.04 -25.49
N ASN A 233 29.25 -18.83 -25.51
CA ASN A 233 30.71 -18.62 -25.65
C ASN A 233 31.43 -18.43 -24.31
N GLY A 234 30.72 -18.47 -23.19
CA GLY A 234 31.27 -18.46 -21.84
C GLY A 234 31.85 -19.83 -21.42
N ALA A 235 32.43 -19.87 -20.23
CA ALA A 235 33.01 -21.10 -19.71
C ALA A 235 31.95 -22.19 -19.52
N GLY A 236 32.18 -23.40 -20.07
CA GLY A 236 31.23 -24.51 -20.04
C GLY A 236 30.14 -24.46 -21.12
N GLY A 237 29.96 -23.34 -21.82
CA GLY A 237 28.97 -23.21 -22.92
C GLY A 237 27.51 -23.04 -22.49
N GLU A 238 27.27 -22.76 -21.20
CA GLU A 238 25.92 -22.62 -20.65
C GLU A 238 25.45 -21.15 -20.60
N TYR A 239 26.32 -20.20 -20.88
CA TYR A 239 26.02 -18.77 -20.99
C TYR A 239 26.98 -18.12 -22.00
N GLY A 240 26.74 -16.89 -22.38
CA GLY A 240 27.59 -16.08 -23.23
C GLY A 240 28.26 -14.93 -22.48
N ILE A 241 29.32 -14.42 -23.07
CA ILE A 241 30.03 -13.20 -22.69
C ILE A 241 29.67 -12.13 -23.72
N PRO A 242 29.06 -11.03 -23.29
CA PRO A 242 28.78 -9.89 -24.16
C PRO A 242 30.08 -9.36 -24.78
N PRO A 243 30.15 -9.14 -26.12
CA PRO A 243 31.39 -8.80 -26.79
C PRO A 243 31.93 -7.40 -26.41
N ASP A 244 31.12 -6.56 -25.81
CA ASP A 244 31.45 -5.23 -25.34
C ASP A 244 31.76 -5.18 -23.83
N ASN A 245 31.89 -6.32 -23.16
CA ASN A 245 32.42 -6.37 -21.79
C ASN A 245 33.84 -5.79 -21.76
N PRO A 246 34.19 -4.99 -20.71
CA PRO A 246 35.41 -4.17 -20.73
C PRO A 246 36.71 -4.96 -20.72
N PHE A 247 36.67 -6.23 -20.36
CA PHE A 247 37.85 -7.08 -20.22
C PHE A 247 37.98 -8.19 -21.28
N VAL A 248 37.08 -8.22 -22.26
CA VAL A 248 37.13 -9.18 -23.38
C VAL A 248 38.42 -9.08 -24.16
N GLY A 249 39.06 -10.22 -24.39
CA GLY A 249 40.32 -10.33 -25.20
C GLY A 249 41.58 -9.88 -24.50
N GLN A 250 41.55 -9.55 -23.21
CA GLN A 250 42.77 -9.12 -22.50
C GLN A 250 43.76 -10.25 -22.24
N GLY A 251 43.30 -11.49 -22.17
CA GLY A 251 44.14 -12.67 -21.90
C GLY A 251 44.70 -12.69 -20.46
N GLY A 252 45.75 -13.50 -20.25
CA GLY A 252 46.40 -13.60 -18.93
C GLY A 252 45.57 -14.22 -17.81
N GLY A 253 44.45 -14.87 -18.15
CA GLY A 253 43.52 -15.47 -17.17
C GLY A 253 42.50 -14.48 -16.62
N VAL A 254 42.42 -13.27 -17.18
CA VAL A 254 41.37 -12.29 -16.84
C VAL A 254 40.00 -12.84 -17.17
N GLN A 255 39.05 -12.73 -16.27
CA GLN A 255 37.68 -13.21 -16.45
C GLN A 255 36.90 -12.18 -17.28
N GLU A 256 36.38 -12.62 -18.40
CA GLU A 256 35.72 -11.76 -19.39
C GLU A 256 34.27 -11.41 -18.99
N GLU A 257 33.73 -12.11 -17.98
CA GLU A 257 32.44 -11.84 -17.35
C GLU A 257 32.41 -10.52 -16.55
N ILE A 258 33.57 -10.03 -16.15
CA ILE A 258 33.69 -8.85 -15.27
C ILE A 258 33.23 -7.60 -15.99
N PHE A 259 32.24 -6.89 -15.38
CA PHE A 259 31.78 -5.56 -15.81
C PHE A 259 32.42 -4.45 -14.98
N ALA A 260 32.54 -4.66 -13.65
CA ALA A 260 33.19 -3.74 -12.72
C ALA A 260 33.82 -4.53 -11.56
N PHE A 261 34.79 -3.91 -10.84
CA PHE A 261 35.58 -4.59 -9.84
C PHE A 261 36.00 -3.67 -8.69
N GLY A 262 36.67 -4.24 -7.66
CA GLY A 262 37.13 -3.44 -6.52
C GLY A 262 36.02 -3.16 -5.51
N LEU A 263 35.02 -4.04 -5.41
CA LEU A 263 33.91 -3.99 -4.46
C LEU A 263 34.17 -4.97 -3.31
N ARG A 264 33.62 -4.68 -2.13
CA ARG A 264 33.77 -5.54 -0.95
C ARG A 264 32.63 -6.57 -0.81
N ASN A 265 31.41 -6.08 -0.63
CA ASN A 265 30.21 -6.90 -0.51
C ASN A 265 29.03 -6.10 -1.11
N PRO A 266 28.98 -5.99 -2.44
CA PRO A 266 27.88 -5.33 -3.14
C PRO A 266 26.60 -6.10 -2.85
N TRP A 267 25.87 -5.67 -1.81
CA TRP A 267 24.76 -6.45 -1.25
C TRP A 267 23.52 -6.40 -2.15
N ARG A 268 23.09 -5.16 -2.50
CA ARG A 268 21.99 -4.96 -3.46
C ARG A 268 22.37 -3.89 -4.47
N PHE A 269 21.92 -4.08 -5.68
CA PHE A 269 21.98 -3.10 -6.74
C PHE A 269 20.64 -3.03 -7.50
N SER A 270 20.37 -1.93 -8.18
CA SER A 270 19.21 -1.75 -9.03
C SER A 270 19.52 -0.87 -10.22
N PHE A 271 18.81 -1.08 -11.31
CA PHE A 271 18.79 -0.15 -12.42
C PHE A 271 17.70 0.91 -12.20
N ASP A 272 17.96 2.11 -12.67
CA ASP A 272 16.95 3.16 -12.80
C ASP A 272 16.24 2.98 -14.16
N ASP A 273 15.40 1.98 -14.29
CA ASP A 273 14.80 1.50 -15.52
C ASP A 273 13.27 1.67 -15.61
N GLY A 274 12.63 2.16 -14.55
CA GLY A 274 11.22 2.52 -14.54
C GLY A 274 10.87 3.66 -15.50
N PRO A 275 9.61 4.07 -15.62
CA PRO A 275 9.15 5.12 -16.52
C PRO A 275 9.94 6.43 -16.37
N GLY A 276 10.66 6.84 -17.43
CA GLY A 276 11.54 8.02 -17.40
C GLY A 276 12.87 7.79 -16.68
N GLY A 277 13.24 6.55 -16.42
CA GLY A 277 14.50 6.15 -15.83
C GLY A 277 15.72 6.48 -16.71
N THR A 278 16.89 6.55 -16.08
CA THR A 278 18.14 6.93 -16.73
C THR A 278 18.97 5.73 -17.20
N GLY A 279 18.58 4.51 -16.82
CA GLY A 279 19.32 3.26 -17.05
C GLY A 279 20.61 3.16 -16.22
N ARG A 280 20.86 4.07 -15.27
CA ARG A 280 22.03 4.03 -14.39
C ARG A 280 21.93 2.89 -13.38
N LEU A 281 23.07 2.26 -13.07
CA LEU A 281 23.18 1.17 -12.12
C LEU A 281 23.66 1.71 -10.76
N PHE A 282 22.77 1.70 -9.77
CA PHE A 282 23.06 2.05 -8.37
C PHE A 282 23.44 0.78 -7.60
N CYS A 283 24.50 0.83 -6.81
CA CYS A 283 24.96 -0.31 -6.02
C CYS A 283 25.38 0.14 -4.61
N ALA A 284 24.86 -0.59 -3.62
CA ALA A 284 25.27 -0.46 -2.22
C ALA A 284 26.38 -1.45 -1.93
N ASP A 285 27.56 -0.94 -1.56
CA ASP A 285 28.71 -1.76 -1.19
C ASP A 285 29.00 -1.64 0.31
N VAL A 286 28.89 -2.75 1.02
CA VAL A 286 29.03 -2.80 2.48
C VAL A 286 30.49 -2.63 2.89
N GLY A 287 30.76 -1.59 3.66
CA GLY A 287 32.08 -1.27 4.19
C GLY A 287 32.59 -2.24 5.26
N GLN A 288 33.85 -2.07 5.66
CA GLN A 288 34.48 -2.95 6.65
C GLN A 288 34.25 -2.49 8.09
N GLY A 289 34.34 -1.21 8.35
CA GLY A 289 34.24 -0.74 9.73
C GLY A 289 34.35 0.76 9.89
N GLN A 290 34.35 1.52 8.80
CA GLN A 290 34.42 2.97 8.84
C GLN A 290 33.28 3.63 8.09
N VAL A 291 33.01 3.21 6.85
CA VAL A 291 32.11 3.92 5.92
C VAL A 291 31.28 2.91 5.13
N GLU A 292 30.01 3.21 4.98
CA GLU A 292 29.10 2.58 4.02
C GLU A 292 28.98 3.46 2.78
N GLU A 293 28.80 2.86 1.59
CA GLU A 293 28.83 3.60 0.33
C GLU A 293 27.76 3.19 -0.68
N ILE A 294 27.32 4.19 -1.46
CA ILE A 294 26.49 3.98 -2.65
C ILE A 294 27.29 4.40 -3.87
N ASN A 295 27.36 3.54 -4.85
CA ASN A 295 28.12 3.69 -6.08
C ASN A 295 27.23 3.75 -7.32
N LEU A 296 27.61 4.55 -8.33
CA LEU A 296 27.13 4.38 -9.70
C LEU A 296 28.11 3.46 -10.43
N ILE A 297 27.64 2.29 -10.84
CA ILE A 297 28.47 1.31 -11.50
C ILE A 297 28.60 1.63 -13.00
N VAL A 298 29.85 1.66 -13.47
CA VAL A 298 30.18 1.92 -14.86
C VAL A 298 31.06 0.81 -15.43
N SER A 299 31.00 0.60 -16.74
CA SER A 299 31.82 -0.40 -17.44
C SER A 299 33.30 -0.17 -17.20
N GLY A 300 34.01 -1.21 -16.74
CA GLY A 300 35.45 -1.18 -16.40
C GLY A 300 35.79 -0.41 -15.12
N GLY A 301 34.77 0.05 -14.34
CA GLY A 301 34.98 0.82 -13.10
C GLY A 301 35.70 0.02 -12.02
N ASN A 302 36.66 0.67 -11.32
CA ASN A 302 37.35 0.15 -10.14
C ASN A 302 36.92 0.97 -8.91
N TYR A 303 36.30 0.34 -7.89
CA TYR A 303 35.78 1.01 -6.69
C TYR A 303 36.73 1.01 -5.50
N GLY A 304 37.92 0.45 -5.68
CA GLY A 304 39.10 0.70 -4.83
C GLY A 304 39.27 -0.24 -3.63
N TRP A 305 38.29 -1.08 -3.27
CA TRP A 305 38.48 -2.10 -2.24
C TRP A 305 39.59 -3.08 -2.67
N ARG A 306 40.56 -3.49 -1.82
CA ARG A 306 40.63 -3.29 -0.37
C ARG A 306 41.54 -2.08 0.06
N LYS A 307 42.05 -1.28 -0.86
CA LYS A 307 42.88 -0.12 -0.52
C LYS A 307 42.05 1.03 0.01
N LYS A 308 40.86 1.23 -0.52
CA LYS A 308 39.92 2.28 -0.10
C LYS A 308 38.69 1.66 0.59
N GLU A 309 38.04 2.44 1.45
CA GLU A 309 36.71 2.26 1.98
C GLU A 309 36.01 3.62 1.88
N GLY A 310 35.01 3.74 0.99
CA GLY A 310 34.57 5.04 0.53
C GLY A 310 35.69 5.87 -0.12
N GLU A 311 35.76 7.14 0.21
CA GLU A 311 36.85 8.02 -0.23
C GLU A 311 38.12 7.89 0.62
N PHE A 312 38.15 7.05 1.65
CA PHE A 312 39.18 7.00 2.65
C PHE A 312 40.17 5.85 2.45
N PHE A 313 41.36 5.99 3.04
CA PHE A 313 42.40 4.97 3.10
C PHE A 313 42.53 4.48 4.57
N PRO A 314 41.77 3.45 4.95
CA PRO A 314 41.74 3.01 6.34
C PRO A 314 43.07 2.38 6.79
N SER A 315 43.40 2.50 8.07
CA SER A 315 44.67 2.00 8.62
C SER A 315 44.86 0.50 8.48
N PHE A 316 43.79 -0.28 8.43
CA PHE A 316 43.86 -1.74 8.22
C PHE A 316 44.21 -2.12 6.77
N SER A 317 44.17 -1.19 5.82
CA SER A 317 44.52 -1.41 4.41
C SER A 317 45.89 -0.81 4.04
N ILE A 318 46.67 -0.39 5.03
CA ILE A 318 47.97 0.32 4.81
C ILE A 318 48.90 -0.53 3.95
N ASP A 319 48.88 -1.84 4.10
CA ASP A 319 49.69 -2.81 3.38
C ASP A 319 49.10 -3.21 2.01
N ALA A 320 47.90 -2.78 1.68
CA ALA A 320 47.30 -3.08 0.40
C ALA A 320 48.06 -2.37 -0.74
N PRO A 321 48.28 -3.03 -1.90
CA PRO A 321 48.80 -2.39 -3.10
C PRO A 321 47.90 -1.23 -3.53
N ALA A 322 48.43 -0.29 -4.29
CA ALA A 322 47.62 0.74 -4.93
C ALA A 322 46.60 0.07 -5.88
N PRO A 323 45.39 0.58 -5.96
CA PRO A 323 44.40 0.10 -6.92
C PRO A 323 44.89 0.19 -8.36
N THR A 324 44.47 -0.71 -9.23
CA THR A 324 44.82 -0.70 -10.65
C THR A 324 43.98 0.34 -11.39
N GLY A 325 44.61 1.29 -12.09
CA GLY A 325 43.90 2.30 -12.88
C GLY A 325 43.24 3.41 -12.03
N THR A 326 42.28 4.12 -12.60
CA THR A 326 41.53 5.19 -11.91
C THR A 326 40.43 4.59 -11.07
N VAL A 327 40.37 5.00 -9.81
CA VAL A 327 39.33 4.61 -8.88
C VAL A 327 38.12 5.54 -9.04
N VAL A 328 36.93 4.97 -9.06
CA VAL A 328 35.64 5.67 -9.02
C VAL A 328 35.26 5.89 -7.56
N ASP A 329 35.01 7.12 -7.16
CA ASP A 329 34.53 7.44 -5.82
C ASP A 329 33.00 7.25 -5.70
N PRO A 330 32.48 6.94 -4.50
CA PRO A 330 31.04 6.77 -4.29
C PRO A 330 30.29 8.09 -4.50
N ILE A 331 29.01 7.98 -4.90
CA ILE A 331 28.10 9.15 -5.03
C ILE A 331 27.53 9.59 -3.68
N ALA A 332 27.54 8.70 -2.70
CA ALA A 332 27.15 8.97 -1.32
C ALA A 332 27.84 8.01 -0.36
N GLN A 333 28.11 8.48 0.85
CA GLN A 333 28.74 7.69 1.91
C GLN A 333 28.33 8.22 3.29
N TYR A 334 28.33 7.33 4.29
CA TYR A 334 28.08 7.68 5.68
C TYR A 334 28.99 6.85 6.61
N ALA A 335 29.28 7.39 7.80
CA ALA A 335 30.12 6.72 8.77
C ALA A 335 29.35 5.66 9.55
N HIS A 336 30.07 4.60 9.96
CA HIS A 336 29.57 3.63 10.92
C HIS A 336 29.20 4.31 12.23
N THR A 337 28.25 3.72 12.96
CA THR A 337 27.87 4.16 14.30
C THR A 337 29.11 4.23 15.21
N ALA A 338 29.29 5.35 15.90
CA ALA A 338 30.45 5.66 16.75
C ALA A 338 31.81 5.87 16.03
N VAL A 339 31.83 5.94 14.70
CA VAL A 339 33.03 6.30 13.91
C VAL A 339 32.96 7.77 13.51
N THR A 340 34.04 8.53 13.74
CA THR A 340 34.17 9.91 13.28
C THR A 340 35.24 9.98 12.20
N ILE A 341 34.86 10.26 10.97
CA ILE A 341 35.73 10.32 9.80
C ILE A 341 35.26 11.43 8.84
N GLY A 342 36.21 11.99 8.07
CA GLY A 342 35.90 13.09 7.15
C GLY A 342 36.10 14.48 7.78
N ASN A 343 36.15 15.50 6.91
CA ASN A 343 36.21 16.93 7.30
C ASN A 343 35.44 17.75 6.25
N PRO A 344 34.18 18.15 6.50
CA PRO A 344 33.41 17.90 7.73
C PRO A 344 33.20 16.40 8.00
N ALA A 345 32.91 16.03 9.26
CA ALA A 345 32.65 14.64 9.64
C ALA A 345 31.41 14.12 8.93
N LEU A 346 31.46 12.88 8.43
CA LEU A 346 30.32 12.19 7.84
C LEU A 346 29.24 11.92 8.91
N PRO A 347 27.97 11.88 8.52
CA PRO A 347 26.90 11.47 9.42
C PRO A 347 27.09 10.01 9.87
N GLN A 348 26.90 9.76 11.17
CA GLN A 348 26.96 8.41 11.76
C GLN A 348 25.54 7.83 11.70
N ILE A 349 25.28 6.84 10.84
CA ILE A 349 23.94 6.35 10.56
C ILE A 349 23.77 4.88 10.94
N GLY A 350 24.57 4.00 10.32
CA GLY A 350 24.40 2.56 10.45
C GLY A 350 25.70 1.81 10.25
N ASN A 351 25.65 0.48 10.08
CA ASN A 351 26.85 -0.36 10.02
C ASN A 351 26.85 -1.34 8.84
N SER A 352 25.83 -1.29 7.98
CA SER A 352 25.73 -2.18 6.82
C SER A 352 24.66 -1.68 5.84
N VAL A 353 25.11 -1.02 4.78
CA VAL A 353 24.20 -0.52 3.74
C VAL A 353 23.48 -1.68 3.05
N THR A 354 22.18 -1.54 2.85
CA THR A 354 21.37 -2.56 2.17
C THR A 354 21.24 -2.31 0.66
N GLY A 355 21.02 -1.06 0.27
CA GLY A 355 20.66 -0.68 -1.10
C GLY A 355 19.15 -0.48 -1.27
N GLY A 356 18.72 -0.18 -2.49
CA GLY A 356 17.33 0.16 -2.78
C GLY A 356 17.11 0.51 -4.25
N PHE A 357 16.14 1.39 -4.54
CA PHE A 357 15.66 1.69 -5.89
C PHE A 357 15.45 3.19 -6.10
N VAL A 358 15.54 3.64 -7.36
CA VAL A 358 15.06 4.97 -7.73
C VAL A 358 13.54 4.91 -7.84
N TYR A 359 12.85 5.68 -7.01
CA TYR A 359 11.38 5.67 -7.03
C TYR A 359 10.81 6.18 -8.36
N ARG A 360 10.02 5.35 -9.01
CA ARG A 360 9.34 5.64 -10.28
C ARG A 360 7.83 5.44 -10.21
N GLY A 361 7.31 5.09 -9.03
CA GLY A 361 5.89 4.97 -8.76
C GLY A 361 5.14 6.31 -8.85
N SER A 362 3.83 6.28 -8.75
CA SER A 362 2.97 7.46 -8.84
C SER A 362 2.26 7.82 -7.53
N ALA A 363 2.27 6.91 -6.53
CA ALA A 363 1.55 7.11 -5.27
C ALA A 363 2.19 8.19 -4.38
N ILE A 364 3.50 8.45 -4.54
CA ILE A 364 4.24 9.45 -3.75
C ILE A 364 5.01 10.39 -4.71
N PRO A 365 4.34 11.38 -5.32
CA PRO A 365 4.96 12.25 -6.33
C PRO A 365 6.25 12.95 -5.88
N ASP A 366 6.37 13.27 -4.59
CA ASP A 366 7.54 13.94 -4.02
C ASP A 366 8.79 13.03 -3.93
N LEU A 367 8.65 11.73 -4.18
CA LEU A 367 9.78 10.78 -4.26
C LEU A 367 10.28 10.56 -5.70
N GLN A 368 9.58 11.05 -6.71
CA GLN A 368 9.93 10.81 -8.12
C GLN A 368 11.38 11.14 -8.43
N GLY A 369 12.13 10.14 -8.96
CA GLY A 369 13.53 10.26 -9.34
C GLY A 369 14.53 10.23 -8.17
N LYS A 370 14.09 10.07 -6.94
CA LYS A 370 14.96 9.94 -5.76
C LYS A 370 15.28 8.49 -5.48
N TYR A 371 16.54 8.20 -5.12
CA TYR A 371 16.97 6.85 -4.76
C TYR A 371 16.64 6.59 -3.28
N ILE A 372 15.77 5.62 -3.01
CA ILE A 372 15.34 5.22 -1.67
C ILE A 372 16.03 3.91 -1.32
N PHE A 373 16.72 3.88 -0.19
CA PHE A 373 17.52 2.74 0.24
C PHE A 373 17.53 2.61 1.77
N ALA A 374 18.29 1.64 2.30
CA ALA A 374 18.34 1.44 3.73
C ALA A 374 19.75 1.09 4.23
N ASP A 375 19.95 1.26 5.53
CA ASP A 375 20.95 0.54 6.33
C ASP A 375 20.28 -0.61 7.07
N TRP A 376 20.92 -1.78 7.06
CA TRP A 376 20.41 -3.00 7.64
C TRP A 376 20.14 -2.88 9.15
N SER A 377 21.10 -2.29 9.89
CA SER A 377 20.94 -1.93 11.29
C SER A 377 22.13 -1.09 11.80
N ASN A 378 21.87 -0.16 12.69
CA ASN A 378 22.91 0.57 13.40
C ASN A 378 23.64 -0.27 14.48
N SER A 379 23.23 -1.54 14.65
CA SER A 379 23.84 -2.49 15.59
C SER A 379 23.59 -3.92 15.14
N PHE A 380 24.64 -4.76 15.05
CA PHE A 380 24.47 -6.18 14.74
C PHE A 380 23.69 -6.96 15.81
N GLY A 381 23.65 -6.47 17.04
CA GLY A 381 22.97 -7.14 18.16
C GLY A 381 21.49 -6.79 18.32
N ASN A 382 21.01 -5.74 17.65
CA ASN A 382 19.65 -5.25 17.81
C ASN A 382 19.02 -4.89 16.44
N PRO A 383 17.73 -5.23 16.21
CA PRO A 383 17.03 -4.85 15.00
C PRO A 383 16.73 -3.34 15.03
N ASN A 384 17.45 -2.55 14.23
CA ASN A 384 17.33 -1.09 14.24
C ASN A 384 17.78 -0.48 12.91
N GLY A 385 17.19 -0.94 11.80
CA GLY A 385 17.47 -0.48 10.44
C GLY A 385 16.91 0.91 10.17
N THR A 386 17.57 1.62 9.26
CA THR A 386 17.28 3.03 8.93
C THR A 386 16.97 3.18 7.45
N LEU A 387 15.85 3.83 7.12
CA LEU A 387 15.51 4.22 5.75
C LEU A 387 16.20 5.53 5.38
N LEU A 388 16.76 5.56 4.18
CA LEU A 388 17.60 6.64 3.67
C LEU A 388 17.15 7.05 2.26
N GLY A 389 17.48 8.27 1.86
CA GLY A 389 17.20 8.77 0.52
C GLY A 389 18.35 9.59 -0.05
N LEU A 390 18.56 9.47 -1.37
CA LEU A 390 19.43 10.36 -2.13
C LEU A 390 18.60 11.17 -3.12
N GLU A 391 18.85 12.46 -3.15
CA GLU A 391 18.32 13.37 -4.16
C GLU A 391 19.46 13.91 -5.01
N GLU A 392 19.36 13.81 -6.33
CA GLU A 392 20.31 14.37 -7.27
C GLU A 392 19.99 15.84 -7.53
N LEU A 393 20.69 16.74 -6.88
CA LEU A 393 20.47 18.19 -7.02
C LEU A 393 21.00 18.74 -8.35
N THR A 394 22.08 18.19 -8.83
CA THR A 394 22.68 18.46 -10.15
C THR A 394 23.36 17.18 -10.64
N PRO A 395 23.64 17.00 -11.94
CA PRO A 395 24.22 15.74 -12.45
C PRO A 395 25.41 15.22 -11.63
N ASN A 396 25.26 14.01 -11.10
CA ASN A 396 26.21 13.29 -10.21
C ASN A 396 26.50 13.99 -8.86
N ASN A 397 25.70 14.95 -8.44
CA ASN A 397 25.81 15.58 -7.13
C ASN A 397 24.59 15.24 -6.28
N PHE A 398 24.76 14.31 -5.36
CA PHE A 398 23.69 13.76 -4.55
C PHE A 398 23.73 14.30 -3.11
N THR A 399 22.57 14.44 -2.52
CA THR A 399 22.39 14.78 -1.10
C THR A 399 21.76 13.60 -0.37
N LEU A 400 22.44 13.13 0.68
CA LEU A 400 21.97 12.06 1.56
C LEU A 400 21.05 12.62 2.65
N SER A 401 19.92 11.95 2.89
CA SER A 401 19.00 12.25 3.99
C SER A 401 18.57 10.98 4.71
N VAL A 402 18.40 11.08 6.04
CA VAL A 402 17.63 10.11 6.81
C VAL A 402 16.16 10.47 6.61
N LEU A 403 15.36 9.50 6.16
CA LEU A 403 13.94 9.73 5.85
C LEU A 403 13.12 9.91 7.13
N ASP A 404 12.09 10.71 7.06
CA ASP A 404 11.10 10.83 8.12
C ASP A 404 10.03 9.75 7.95
N VAL A 405 9.77 8.94 9.00
CA VAL A 405 8.80 7.85 8.99
C VAL A 405 7.85 8.04 10.17
N GLU A 406 6.55 7.93 9.93
CA GLU A 406 5.48 8.23 10.90
C GLU A 406 5.68 7.54 12.25
N ASP A 407 6.06 6.25 12.22
CA ASP A 407 6.31 5.46 13.44
C ASP A 407 7.77 5.54 13.95
N GLY A 408 8.57 6.41 13.34
CA GLY A 408 9.97 6.62 13.68
C GLY A 408 10.96 5.94 12.74
N ASN A 409 12.15 6.52 12.64
CA ASN A 409 13.28 5.99 11.88
C ASN A 409 14.57 6.26 12.70
N PRO A 410 15.27 5.23 13.14
CA PRO A 410 15.24 3.79 12.76
C PRO A 410 13.94 3.06 13.11
N ILE A 411 13.58 2.05 12.28
CA ILE A 411 12.27 1.39 12.31
C ILE A 411 12.13 0.22 13.30
N GLY A 412 13.16 -0.04 14.11
CA GLY A 412 13.12 -1.12 15.11
C GLY A 412 13.15 -2.54 14.53
N ARG A 413 13.62 -2.72 13.28
CA ARG A 413 13.77 -3.99 12.56
C ARG A 413 15.08 -4.03 11.78
N TYR A 414 15.58 -5.22 11.45
CA TYR A 414 16.60 -5.37 10.42
C TYR A 414 15.97 -5.18 9.05
N ILE A 415 16.65 -4.50 8.12
CA ILE A 415 16.20 -4.26 6.74
C ILE A 415 17.13 -5.00 5.76
N PRO A 416 16.86 -6.27 5.42
CA PRO A 416 17.70 -7.03 4.49
C PRO A 416 17.58 -6.57 3.04
N SER A 417 16.42 -6.04 2.62
CA SER A 417 16.20 -5.62 1.23
C SER A 417 15.06 -4.62 1.11
N LEU A 418 15.12 -3.84 0.06
CA LEU A 418 13.97 -3.18 -0.55
C LEU A 418 13.60 -3.94 -1.83
N GLY A 419 12.46 -3.58 -2.42
CA GLY A 419 12.00 -4.06 -3.71
C GLY A 419 11.01 -3.11 -4.33
N GLU A 420 10.63 -3.38 -5.58
CA GLU A 420 9.62 -2.59 -6.29
C GLU A 420 8.61 -3.49 -7.00
N ASP A 421 7.42 -2.95 -7.27
CA ASP A 421 6.44 -3.58 -8.14
C ASP A 421 6.54 -3.05 -9.59
N GLU A 422 5.71 -3.60 -10.46
CA GLU A 422 5.66 -3.23 -11.88
C GLU A 422 5.28 -1.76 -12.12
N GLN A 423 4.72 -1.09 -11.13
CA GLN A 423 4.34 0.32 -11.17
C GLN A 423 5.44 1.22 -10.59
N GLY A 424 6.55 0.64 -10.07
CA GLY A 424 7.64 1.35 -9.43
C GLY A 424 7.33 1.82 -8.01
N GLU A 425 6.30 1.26 -7.36
CA GLU A 425 6.04 1.48 -5.93
C GLU A 425 6.98 0.62 -5.09
N LEU A 426 7.41 1.15 -3.93
CA LEU A 426 8.48 0.52 -3.15
C LEU A 426 7.97 -0.27 -1.96
N TYR A 427 8.71 -1.35 -1.70
CA TYR A 427 8.47 -2.29 -0.60
C TYR A 427 9.73 -2.45 0.26
N VAL A 428 9.54 -2.74 1.55
CA VAL A 428 10.61 -3.00 2.51
C VAL A 428 10.45 -4.40 3.07
N ALA A 429 11.40 -5.26 2.79
CA ALA A 429 11.53 -6.54 3.46
C ALA A 429 12.26 -6.34 4.79
N THR A 430 11.72 -6.85 5.88
CA THR A 430 12.29 -6.71 7.21
C THR A 430 12.30 -8.03 7.97
N LYS A 431 13.06 -8.08 9.06
CA LYS A 431 13.00 -9.17 10.05
C LYS A 431 13.27 -8.67 11.47
N THR A 432 12.71 -9.37 12.46
CA THR A 432 12.86 -9.04 13.88
C THR A 432 14.00 -9.80 14.57
N ALA A 433 14.56 -10.82 13.94
CA ALA A 433 15.62 -11.68 14.49
C ALA A 433 16.84 -11.78 13.56
N LEU A 434 18.04 -11.98 14.13
CA LEU A 434 19.30 -11.98 13.41
C LEU A 434 19.48 -13.22 12.53
N ALA A 435 19.31 -14.43 13.10
CA ALA A 435 19.53 -15.68 12.38
C ALA A 435 18.42 -15.91 11.34
N PRO A 436 18.75 -16.52 10.15
CA PRO A 436 17.76 -16.81 9.13
C PRO A 436 16.60 -17.71 9.60
N SER A 437 16.90 -18.69 10.48
CA SER A 437 15.90 -19.63 11.03
C SER A 437 15.24 -19.16 12.33
N ALA A 438 15.57 -17.97 12.82
CA ALA A 438 15.00 -17.49 14.07
C ALA A 438 13.54 -17.04 13.89
N THR A 439 12.76 -17.25 14.95
CA THR A 439 11.39 -16.77 15.05
C THR A 439 11.35 -15.38 15.71
N ASP A 440 10.27 -14.68 15.47
CA ASP A 440 9.97 -13.43 16.17
C ASP A 440 9.80 -13.70 17.67
N PRO A 441 10.53 -12.96 18.54
CA PRO A 441 10.49 -13.22 19.99
C PRO A 441 9.13 -12.96 20.64
N ALA A 442 8.29 -12.13 20.05
CA ALA A 442 6.99 -11.76 20.60
C ALA A 442 5.89 -12.75 20.19
N THR A 443 5.94 -13.25 18.96
CA THR A 443 4.88 -14.09 18.39
C THR A 443 5.24 -15.58 18.29
N GLY A 444 6.54 -15.91 18.24
CA GLY A 444 7.03 -17.26 17.97
C GLY A 444 6.88 -17.71 16.52
N LEU A 445 6.40 -16.85 15.62
CA LEU A 445 6.26 -17.09 14.19
C LEU A 445 7.58 -16.78 13.44
N PRO A 446 7.73 -17.16 12.16
CA PRO A 446 8.82 -16.68 11.31
C PRO A 446 9.00 -15.17 11.40
N SER A 447 10.26 -14.71 11.45
CA SER A 447 10.57 -13.31 11.84
C SER A 447 10.47 -12.29 10.71
N GLY A 448 10.28 -12.74 9.48
CA GLY A 448 10.23 -11.90 8.28
C GLY A 448 8.89 -11.18 8.12
N GLN A 449 8.95 -9.96 7.61
CA GLN A 449 7.80 -9.10 7.35
C GLN A 449 7.97 -8.36 6.03
N LEU A 450 6.86 -8.02 5.40
CA LEU A 450 6.81 -7.21 4.19
C LEU A 450 5.98 -5.95 4.45
N PHE A 451 6.53 -4.79 4.10
CA PHE A 451 5.86 -3.50 4.18
C PHE A 451 5.84 -2.83 2.79
N ARG A 452 4.82 -2.01 2.54
CA ARG A 452 4.81 -1.04 1.45
C ARG A 452 5.20 0.34 1.99
N ILE A 453 6.01 1.08 1.24
CA ILE A 453 6.25 2.51 1.50
C ILE A 453 5.05 3.28 0.95
N ALA A 454 4.43 4.10 1.79
CA ALA A 454 3.26 4.91 1.45
C ALA A 454 3.43 6.35 1.91
N ALA A 455 2.70 7.28 1.27
CA ALA A 455 2.55 8.63 1.78
C ALA A 455 1.74 8.62 3.09
N VAL A 456 2.09 9.49 4.03
CA VAL A 456 1.19 9.77 5.15
C VAL A 456 -0.04 10.49 4.58
N PRO A 457 -1.26 9.97 4.79
CA PRO A 457 -2.44 10.58 4.24
C PRO A 457 -2.65 12.00 4.79
N VAL A 458 -2.72 12.98 3.92
CA VAL A 458 -3.01 14.36 4.30
C VAL A 458 -4.52 14.51 4.44
N PRO A 459 -5.04 15.03 5.57
CA PRO A 459 -6.45 15.33 5.71
C PRO A 459 -6.91 16.31 4.61
N VAL A 460 -8.07 16.04 4.04
CA VAL A 460 -8.73 16.88 3.05
C VAL A 460 -9.89 17.58 3.70
N ASP A 461 -9.96 18.91 3.55
CA ASP A 461 -11.06 19.73 4.06
C ASP A 461 -12.01 20.12 2.93
N ILE A 462 -13.30 19.85 3.12
CA ILE A 462 -14.34 20.27 2.18
C ILE A 462 -15.47 21.01 2.90
N SER A 463 -16.20 21.83 2.16
CA SER A 463 -17.43 22.49 2.62
C SER A 463 -18.59 22.10 1.71
N VAL A 464 -19.63 21.53 2.30
CA VAL A 464 -20.81 21.02 1.60
C VAL A 464 -22.03 21.91 1.95
N ALA A 465 -22.73 22.39 0.93
CA ALA A 465 -24.02 23.07 1.11
C ALA A 465 -25.13 22.05 1.37
N PRO A 466 -26.24 22.42 2.04
CA PRO A 466 -27.40 21.54 2.14
C PRO A 466 -27.90 21.09 0.77
N SER A 467 -28.17 19.82 0.62
CA SER A 467 -28.87 19.25 -0.53
C SER A 467 -30.39 19.50 -0.47
N LYS A 468 -30.90 19.64 0.75
CA LYS A 468 -32.28 20.07 1.05
C LYS A 468 -32.34 20.67 2.46
N ASP A 469 -33.18 21.68 2.65
CA ASP A 469 -33.53 22.22 3.96
C ASP A 469 -35.00 22.63 4.06
N ASN A 470 -35.56 22.74 5.27
CA ASN A 470 -36.94 23.09 5.47
C ASN A 470 -37.20 23.54 6.92
N SER A 471 -38.30 24.21 7.18
CA SER A 471 -38.83 24.47 8.52
C SER A 471 -40.23 23.94 8.68
N ILE A 472 -40.52 23.31 9.84
CA ILE A 472 -41.83 22.76 10.20
C ILE A 472 -42.40 23.47 11.40
N TYR A 473 -43.73 23.59 11.45
CA TYR A 473 -44.46 24.51 12.31
C TYR A 473 -45.58 23.77 13.09
N SER A 474 -45.58 23.88 14.44
CA SER A 474 -46.51 23.11 15.29
C SER A 474 -47.93 23.70 15.34
N GLU A 475 -48.07 25.01 15.09
CA GLU A 475 -49.37 25.68 15.15
C GLU A 475 -50.36 25.27 14.07
N ASN A 476 -49.85 24.74 12.97
CA ASN A 476 -50.68 24.19 11.91
C ASN A 476 -49.92 23.08 11.15
N ALA A 477 -50.41 21.87 11.19
CA ALA A 477 -49.80 20.73 10.58
C ALA A 477 -49.65 20.76 9.03
N SER A 478 -50.21 21.80 8.38
CA SER A 478 -50.07 22.04 6.94
C SER A 478 -49.15 23.18 6.58
N LEU A 479 -48.29 23.66 7.50
CA LEU A 479 -47.32 24.70 7.23
C LEU A 479 -45.93 24.16 7.04
N SER A 480 -45.20 24.77 6.11
CA SER A 480 -43.83 24.44 5.74
C SER A 480 -43.10 25.69 5.21
N ASN A 481 -41.79 25.62 4.97
CA ASN A 481 -40.99 26.69 4.36
C ASN A 481 -39.76 26.14 3.62
N GLY A 482 -39.93 25.19 2.70
CA GLY A 482 -38.83 24.49 2.02
C GLY A 482 -38.04 25.36 1.03
N GLN A 483 -38.69 26.40 0.44
CA GLN A 483 -38.03 27.32 -0.51
C GLN A 483 -37.90 28.74 0.06
N GLY A 484 -38.03 28.89 1.38
CA GLY A 484 -37.89 30.18 2.04
C GLY A 484 -36.43 30.54 2.30
N ASP A 485 -36.17 31.87 2.49
CA ASP A 485 -34.82 32.39 2.78
C ASP A 485 -34.34 32.03 4.20
N TRP A 486 -35.23 31.51 5.06
CA TRP A 486 -34.95 31.32 6.49
C TRP A 486 -35.40 29.99 7.06
N LEU A 487 -34.55 29.48 7.98
CA LEU A 487 -34.82 28.34 8.84
C LEU A 487 -35.20 28.81 10.27
N PHE A 488 -36.09 28.08 10.94
CA PHE A 488 -36.54 28.41 12.27
C PHE A 488 -36.44 27.24 13.25
N ALA A 489 -35.92 27.51 14.48
CA ALA A 489 -35.92 26.53 15.56
C ALA A 489 -36.23 27.19 16.90
N GLY A 490 -36.96 26.47 17.79
CA GLY A 490 -37.34 26.93 19.12
C GLY A 490 -38.82 27.30 19.26
N GLU A 491 -39.21 27.85 20.41
CA GLU A 491 -40.59 28.18 20.79
C GLU A 491 -40.88 29.67 20.65
N THR A 492 -42.01 30.02 20.04
CA THR A 492 -42.48 31.38 19.90
C THR A 492 -43.05 31.92 21.21
N ALA A 493 -43.32 33.24 21.28
CA ALA A 493 -43.98 33.84 22.43
C ALA A 493 -45.44 33.32 22.67
N ARG A 494 -46.02 32.59 21.71
CA ARG A 494 -47.34 31.96 21.81
C ARG A 494 -47.35 30.52 22.23
N GLY A 495 -46.14 29.93 22.40
CA GLY A 495 -45.94 28.51 22.69
C GLY A 495 -45.87 27.63 21.44
N ASP A 496 -45.87 28.21 20.23
CA ASP A 496 -45.74 27.42 19.00
C ASP A 496 -44.29 27.02 18.76
N VAL A 497 -44.06 25.78 18.43
CA VAL A 497 -42.73 25.21 18.22
C VAL A 497 -42.34 25.20 16.73
N ARG A 498 -41.08 25.44 16.44
CA ARG A 498 -40.48 25.37 15.11
C ARG A 498 -39.24 24.52 15.17
N ARG A 499 -39.03 23.68 14.13
CA ARG A 499 -37.80 22.89 13.93
C ARG A 499 -37.32 23.03 12.50
N ALA A 500 -36.01 23.10 12.32
CA ALA A 500 -35.37 23.14 11.01
C ALA A 500 -34.79 21.80 10.67
N LEU A 501 -34.88 21.38 9.41
CA LEU A 501 -34.33 20.16 8.86
C LEU A 501 -33.25 20.54 7.86
N LEU A 502 -32.14 19.80 7.86
CA LEU A 502 -31.00 19.98 6.94
C LEU A 502 -30.46 18.62 6.54
N ALA A 503 -30.22 18.39 5.25
CA ALA A 503 -29.51 17.23 4.74
C ALA A 503 -28.39 17.64 3.80
N PHE A 504 -27.35 16.81 3.67
CA PHE A 504 -26.13 17.10 2.92
C PHE A 504 -25.77 15.92 2.02
N ASP A 505 -25.37 16.22 0.78
CA ASP A 505 -24.85 15.21 -0.13
C ASP A 505 -23.34 15.01 0.13
N LEU A 506 -22.96 13.82 0.51
CA LEU A 506 -21.58 13.43 0.82
C LEU A 506 -20.86 12.72 -0.34
N SER A 507 -21.48 12.65 -1.52
CA SER A 507 -20.94 11.93 -2.68
C SER A 507 -19.56 12.43 -3.17
N SER A 508 -19.18 13.63 -2.79
CA SER A 508 -17.85 14.19 -3.05
C SER A 508 -16.74 13.63 -2.14
N ILE A 509 -17.09 12.89 -1.07
CA ILE A 509 -16.13 12.21 -0.19
C ILE A 509 -15.95 10.80 -0.72
N PRO A 510 -14.71 10.36 -1.05
CA PRO A 510 -14.47 9.00 -1.53
C PRO A 510 -14.91 7.94 -0.51
N ALA A 511 -15.53 6.88 -0.99
CA ALA A 511 -15.94 5.75 -0.14
C ALA A 511 -14.74 5.16 0.61
N GLY A 512 -14.97 4.73 1.86
CA GLY A 512 -13.91 4.21 2.74
C GLY A 512 -13.00 5.27 3.37
N SER A 513 -13.22 6.59 3.10
CA SER A 513 -12.50 7.66 3.79
C SER A 513 -12.82 7.68 5.28
N THR A 514 -11.84 8.03 6.11
CA THR A 514 -12.05 8.23 7.55
C THR A 514 -12.35 9.69 7.84
N ILE A 515 -13.52 9.97 8.43
CA ILE A 515 -13.91 11.32 8.84
C ILE A 515 -13.19 11.68 10.14
N THR A 516 -12.40 12.75 10.12
CA THR A 516 -11.58 13.19 11.25
C THR A 516 -12.18 14.37 12.01
N ALA A 517 -12.93 15.23 11.32
CA ALA A 517 -13.66 16.32 11.94
C ALA A 517 -14.91 16.69 11.13
N THR A 518 -15.95 17.17 11.85
CA THR A 518 -17.14 17.78 11.23
C THR A 518 -17.59 18.99 12.03
N ASN A 519 -18.05 20.01 11.31
CA ASN A 519 -18.78 21.09 11.93
C ASN A 519 -19.86 21.66 10.97
N LEU A 520 -20.99 22.07 11.54
CA LEU A 520 -22.06 22.74 10.82
C LEU A 520 -22.09 24.22 11.22
N ASP A 521 -21.93 25.11 10.25
CA ASP A 521 -22.06 26.56 10.42
C ASP A 521 -23.44 27.02 10.02
N LEU A 522 -24.14 27.73 10.92
CA LEU A 522 -25.40 28.42 10.66
C LEU A 522 -25.29 29.89 11.06
N THR A 523 -25.80 30.79 10.22
CA THR A 523 -25.85 32.20 10.49
C THR A 523 -27.22 32.58 11.00
N MET A 524 -27.30 33.06 12.26
CA MET A 524 -28.50 33.54 12.91
C MET A 524 -28.58 35.05 12.75
N ASP A 525 -29.71 35.58 12.26
CA ASP A 525 -29.91 36.99 12.04
C ASP A 525 -31.04 37.60 12.88
N LYS A 526 -31.88 36.75 13.50
CA LYS A 526 -33.00 37.24 14.29
C LYS A 526 -33.37 36.31 15.44
N THR A 527 -33.60 36.89 16.62
CA THR A 527 -34.11 36.22 17.78
C THR A 527 -35.07 37.11 18.58
N ILE A 528 -35.96 36.49 19.33
CA ILE A 528 -36.85 37.16 20.27
C ILE A 528 -36.50 36.83 21.72
N ALA A 529 -35.43 36.10 21.95
CA ALA A 529 -34.98 35.57 23.25
C ALA A 529 -33.48 35.70 23.42
N GLY A 530 -32.98 35.66 24.65
CA GLY A 530 -31.58 35.54 24.98
C GLY A 530 -31.00 34.19 24.63
N ALA A 531 -29.85 33.85 25.23
CA ALA A 531 -29.15 32.59 25.00
C ALA A 531 -30.06 31.38 25.24
N SER A 532 -30.05 30.42 24.31
CA SER A 532 -30.75 29.16 24.45
C SER A 532 -30.00 28.07 23.66
N ASN A 533 -30.03 26.82 24.17
CA ASN A 533 -29.45 25.68 23.49
C ASN A 533 -30.26 25.32 22.24
N GLN A 534 -29.55 25.08 21.15
CA GLN A 534 -30.05 24.58 19.89
C GLN A 534 -29.34 23.25 19.62
N SER A 535 -30.05 22.15 19.52
CA SER A 535 -29.50 20.82 19.40
C SER A 535 -29.80 20.20 18.05
N LEU A 536 -28.77 19.63 17.41
CA LEU A 536 -28.93 18.79 16.21
C LEU A 536 -29.22 17.35 16.63
N HIS A 537 -30.21 16.74 16.03
CA HIS A 537 -30.53 15.31 16.21
C HIS A 537 -30.57 14.62 14.86
N ARG A 538 -29.99 13.43 14.75
CA ARG A 538 -30.00 12.63 13.52
C ARG A 538 -31.41 12.18 13.18
N LEU A 539 -31.85 12.47 11.95
CA LEU A 539 -33.16 12.03 11.44
C LEU A 539 -33.13 10.52 11.13
N THR A 540 -34.24 9.84 11.41
CA THR A 540 -34.44 8.40 11.21
C THR A 540 -35.42 8.07 10.10
N LEU A 541 -36.05 9.07 9.50
CA LEU A 541 -36.97 8.94 8.36
C LEU A 541 -36.65 10.02 7.31
N ASP A 542 -36.73 9.64 6.02
CA ASP A 542 -36.55 10.58 4.92
C ASP A 542 -37.71 11.60 4.86
N TRP A 543 -37.38 12.80 4.37
CA TRP A 543 -38.27 13.93 4.36
C TRP A 543 -38.11 14.77 3.10
N GLY A 544 -39.06 15.62 2.80
CA GLY A 544 -39.06 16.43 1.61
C GLY A 544 -38.87 17.93 1.87
N GLU A 545 -38.11 18.59 1.01
CA GLU A 545 -37.98 20.06 0.98
C GLU A 545 -39.25 20.69 0.41
N GLY A 546 -39.73 20.17 -0.74
CA GLY A 546 -40.92 20.66 -1.42
C GLY A 546 -40.82 22.06 -2.02
N GLY A 547 -41.98 22.69 -2.27
CA GLY A 547 -42.02 23.97 -2.98
C GLY A 547 -42.62 25.14 -2.17
N SER A 548 -42.92 24.93 -0.87
CA SER A 548 -43.49 25.99 -0.02
C SER A 548 -42.52 27.13 0.20
N ASN A 549 -42.98 28.35 0.05
CA ASN A 549 -42.21 29.57 0.21
C ASN A 549 -43.07 30.64 0.95
N ALA A 550 -42.71 30.96 2.16
CA ALA A 550 -43.41 31.92 2.97
C ALA A 550 -43.00 33.37 2.61
N SER A 551 -43.87 34.29 2.76
CA SER A 551 -43.59 35.68 2.46
C SER A 551 -43.12 36.50 3.66
N GLY A 552 -42.42 37.61 3.41
CA GLY A 552 -42.03 38.61 4.41
C GLY A 552 -40.98 38.13 5.38
N GLN A 553 -41.30 37.97 6.66
CA GLN A 553 -40.36 37.48 7.69
C GLN A 553 -40.37 35.94 7.85
N GLU A 554 -41.24 35.27 7.11
CA GLU A 554 -41.40 33.81 6.96
C GLU A 554 -41.72 33.01 8.26
N GLY A 555 -41.68 33.66 9.42
CA GLY A 555 -41.93 33.03 10.71
C GLY A 555 -43.30 32.37 10.91
N GLY A 556 -44.28 32.62 10.01
CA GLY A 556 -45.59 32.00 10.00
C GLY A 556 -45.74 30.83 9.04
N GLY A 557 -44.68 30.47 8.27
CA GLY A 557 -44.71 29.43 7.24
C GLY A 557 -45.65 29.77 6.05
N ALA A 558 -45.65 28.88 5.08
CA ALA A 558 -46.55 28.84 3.92
C ALA A 558 -47.35 27.55 3.95
N PHE A 559 -48.50 27.48 3.29
CA PHE A 559 -49.21 26.20 3.08
C PHE A 559 -48.31 25.26 2.31
N ALA A 560 -48.20 24.06 2.86
CA ALA A 560 -47.38 23.00 2.28
C ALA A 560 -47.86 22.58 0.87
N GLN A 561 -46.92 22.31 0.00
CA GLN A 561 -47.10 21.73 -1.31
C GLN A 561 -46.77 20.22 -1.25
N SER A 562 -47.14 19.49 -2.28
CA SER A 562 -46.76 18.04 -2.34
C SER A 562 -45.24 17.85 -2.16
N GLY A 563 -44.87 16.99 -1.27
CA GLY A 563 -43.46 16.67 -0.98
C GLY A 563 -42.81 17.58 0.09
N ASP A 564 -43.44 18.61 0.60
CA ASP A 564 -42.93 19.38 1.74
C ASP A 564 -42.96 18.60 3.05
N ALA A 565 -41.94 18.77 3.90
CA ALA A 565 -42.03 18.34 5.31
C ALA A 565 -42.93 19.33 6.11
N THR A 566 -43.78 18.80 6.97
CA THR A 566 -44.64 19.54 7.89
C THR A 566 -44.54 18.95 9.29
N TRP A 567 -45.25 19.56 10.27
CA TRP A 567 -45.27 19.02 11.63
C TRP A 567 -45.81 17.58 11.74
N SER A 568 -46.73 17.18 10.88
CA SER A 568 -47.35 15.86 10.91
C SER A 568 -46.84 14.92 9.80
N MET A 569 -46.22 15.44 8.78
CA MET A 569 -45.81 14.64 7.60
C MET A 569 -44.35 14.86 7.23
N ALA A 570 -43.66 13.77 6.99
CA ALA A 570 -42.32 13.79 6.45
C ALA A 570 -42.30 14.23 4.98
N MET A 571 -43.33 13.83 4.22
CA MET A 571 -43.59 14.31 2.87
C MET A 571 -45.09 14.55 2.74
N PHE A 572 -45.50 15.83 2.58
CA PHE A 572 -46.87 16.25 2.59
C PHE A 572 -47.70 15.50 1.53
N ASN A 573 -48.82 14.97 1.95
CA ASN A 573 -49.76 14.10 1.23
C ASN A 573 -49.31 12.67 0.92
N THR A 574 -48.10 12.27 1.32
CA THR A 574 -47.58 10.93 0.98
C THR A 574 -47.06 10.15 2.18
N VAL A 575 -46.18 10.74 3.02
CA VAL A 575 -45.50 10.06 4.14
C VAL A 575 -45.72 10.80 5.44
N SER A 576 -46.27 10.18 6.46
CA SER A 576 -46.42 10.74 7.81
C SER A 576 -45.20 10.45 8.67
N TRP A 577 -44.85 11.39 9.56
CA TRP A 577 -43.98 11.07 10.69
C TRP A 577 -44.64 10.04 11.61
N ASN A 578 -43.86 9.15 12.23
CA ASN A 578 -44.36 8.31 13.36
C ASN A 578 -44.65 9.14 14.60
N SER A 579 -43.89 10.23 14.79
CA SER A 579 -44.07 11.17 15.89
C SER A 579 -44.22 12.60 15.37
N LEU A 580 -45.19 13.34 15.88
CA LEU A 580 -45.39 14.73 15.50
C LEU A 580 -44.11 15.56 15.72
N GLY A 581 -43.75 16.33 14.72
CA GLY A 581 -42.58 17.21 14.76
C GLY A 581 -41.28 16.53 14.32
N GLY A 582 -41.32 15.35 13.71
CA GLY A 582 -40.20 14.63 13.11
C GLY A 582 -39.74 13.38 13.86
N ASP A 583 -39.26 12.40 13.11
CA ASP A 583 -38.67 11.18 13.65
C ASP A 583 -37.15 11.31 13.71
N PHE A 584 -36.58 11.35 14.91
CA PHE A 584 -35.13 11.55 15.12
C PHE A 584 -34.63 10.85 16.38
N GLU A 585 -33.31 10.67 16.46
CA GLU A 585 -32.67 10.11 17.66
C GLU A 585 -32.83 11.02 18.87
N ALA A 586 -33.15 10.42 20.01
CA ALA A 586 -33.36 11.16 21.25
C ALA A 586 -32.10 11.86 21.77
N SER A 587 -30.93 11.25 21.57
CA SER A 587 -29.64 11.85 21.93
C SER A 587 -29.22 12.86 20.87
N PRO A 588 -28.79 14.08 21.25
CA PRO A 588 -28.33 15.07 20.29
C PRO A 588 -26.96 14.67 19.68
N SER A 589 -26.83 14.89 18.37
CA SER A 589 -25.54 14.82 17.67
C SER A 589 -24.60 15.97 18.06
N GLY A 590 -25.15 17.16 18.26
CA GLY A 590 -24.38 18.35 18.68
C GLY A 590 -25.30 19.39 19.30
N THR A 591 -24.80 20.20 20.26
CA THR A 591 -25.56 21.25 20.92
C THR A 591 -24.71 22.52 21.02
N THR A 592 -25.29 23.65 20.63
CA THR A 592 -24.66 24.97 20.69
C THR A 592 -25.60 25.97 21.36
N SER A 593 -25.05 26.80 22.25
CA SER A 593 -25.78 27.91 22.85
C SER A 593 -25.82 29.10 21.87
N VAL A 594 -27.01 29.51 21.43
CA VAL A 594 -27.24 30.58 20.46
C VAL A 594 -27.89 31.76 21.18
N ASP A 595 -27.27 32.95 21.09
CA ASP A 595 -27.74 34.16 21.76
C ASP A 595 -28.15 35.27 20.76
N GLY A 596 -27.27 36.23 20.47
CA GLY A 596 -27.47 37.32 19.54
C GLY A 596 -27.20 36.97 18.08
N ASN A 597 -27.39 37.94 17.17
CA ASN A 597 -27.09 37.74 15.74
C ASN A 597 -25.62 37.42 15.51
N GLY A 598 -25.35 36.45 14.62
CA GLY A 598 -23.99 36.00 14.27
C GLY A 598 -23.95 34.60 13.72
N SER A 599 -22.74 34.11 13.40
CA SER A 599 -22.49 32.76 12.97
C SER A 599 -22.24 31.84 14.18
N TYR A 600 -22.82 30.67 14.17
CA TYR A 600 -22.74 29.67 15.19
C TYR A 600 -22.29 28.35 14.58
N ASN A 601 -21.55 27.56 15.37
CA ASN A 601 -20.94 26.33 14.96
C ASN A 601 -21.39 25.18 15.86
N TRP A 602 -21.79 24.07 15.25
CA TRP A 602 -22.04 22.78 15.91
C TRP A 602 -20.94 21.82 15.57
N THR A 603 -20.29 21.26 16.56
CA THR A 603 -19.25 20.25 16.40
C THR A 603 -19.27 19.29 17.57
N SER A 604 -19.05 18.01 17.32
CA SER A 604 -18.92 16.97 18.36
C SER A 604 -18.38 15.67 17.77
N VAL A 605 -17.93 14.75 18.63
CA VAL A 605 -17.56 13.38 18.24
C VAL A 605 -18.77 12.61 17.69
N GLN A 606 -19.98 12.92 18.14
CA GLN A 606 -21.19 12.27 17.62
C GLN A 606 -21.53 12.72 16.21
N MET A 607 -21.30 13.99 15.87
CA MET A 607 -21.46 14.47 14.48
C MET A 607 -20.45 13.82 13.54
N VAL A 608 -19.20 13.61 13.98
CA VAL A 608 -18.21 12.83 13.24
C VAL A 608 -18.73 11.41 13.00
N ALA A 609 -19.24 10.75 14.04
CA ALA A 609 -19.79 9.40 13.91
C ALA A 609 -21.03 9.32 13.00
N ASP A 610 -21.91 10.34 13.03
CA ASP A 610 -23.07 10.40 12.13
C ASP A 610 -22.63 10.47 10.66
N VAL A 611 -21.69 11.38 10.34
CA VAL A 611 -21.17 11.56 8.96
C VAL A 611 -20.42 10.32 8.51
N GLN A 612 -19.62 9.68 9.37
CA GLN A 612 -18.96 8.41 9.07
C GLN A 612 -19.97 7.31 8.76
N ASN A 613 -20.97 7.12 9.63
CA ASN A 613 -22.02 6.11 9.43
C ASN A 613 -22.82 6.33 8.13
N TRP A 614 -23.03 7.58 7.72
CA TRP A 614 -23.67 7.89 6.44
C TRP A 614 -22.77 7.56 5.25
N LEU A 615 -21.49 7.89 5.36
CA LEU A 615 -20.50 7.59 4.31
C LEU A 615 -20.33 6.07 4.11
N ASP A 616 -20.29 5.32 5.21
CA ASP A 616 -20.10 3.85 5.22
C ASP A 616 -21.39 3.08 4.91
N GLY A 617 -22.54 3.78 4.74
CA GLY A 617 -23.84 3.14 4.51
C GLY A 617 -24.39 2.38 5.72
N VAL A 618 -23.79 2.54 6.90
CA VAL A 618 -24.26 1.91 8.16
C VAL A 618 -25.60 2.49 8.60
N ALA A 619 -25.83 3.77 8.31
CA ALA A 619 -27.10 4.44 8.54
C ALA A 619 -27.52 5.26 7.31
N PRO A 620 -28.82 5.37 7.01
CA PRO A 620 -29.30 6.25 5.96
C PRO A 620 -28.95 7.72 6.24
N ASN A 621 -28.53 8.47 5.22
CA ASN A 621 -28.29 9.90 5.33
C ASN A 621 -29.56 10.70 5.11
N PHE A 622 -30.30 10.94 6.17
CA PHE A 622 -31.47 11.85 6.17
C PHE A 622 -31.13 13.20 6.78
N GLY A 623 -29.88 13.43 7.19
CA GLY A 623 -29.41 14.66 7.80
C GLY A 623 -29.82 14.82 9.25
N TRP A 624 -29.87 16.07 9.69
CA TRP A 624 -30.24 16.46 11.06
C TRP A 624 -31.48 17.34 11.12
N ILE A 625 -32.19 17.25 12.27
CA ILE A 625 -33.20 18.22 12.68
C ILE A 625 -32.62 19.11 13.77
N LEU A 626 -32.75 20.43 13.62
CA LEU A 626 -32.38 21.41 14.62
C LEU A 626 -33.57 21.66 15.55
N VAL A 627 -33.40 21.30 16.80
CA VAL A 627 -34.40 21.46 17.88
C VAL A 627 -33.93 22.52 18.85
N GLY A 628 -34.71 23.59 19.04
CA GLY A 628 -34.42 24.62 20.02
C GLY A 628 -34.89 24.25 21.42
N ALA A 629 -34.71 25.16 22.37
CA ALA A 629 -35.26 24.99 23.72
C ALA A 629 -36.78 25.06 23.67
N GLU A 630 -37.46 23.93 23.84
CA GLU A 630 -38.90 23.77 23.82
C GLU A 630 -39.45 23.60 25.24
N GLY A 631 -40.68 24.08 25.52
CA GLY A 631 -41.30 23.97 26.85
C GLY A 631 -40.73 24.89 27.94
N SER A 632 -39.79 25.77 27.59
CA SER A 632 -39.14 26.72 28.54
C SER A 632 -39.53 28.16 28.29
N GLY A 633 -40.50 28.41 27.41
CA GLY A 633 -40.93 29.72 26.98
C GLY A 633 -40.18 30.22 25.72
N THR A 634 -40.31 31.49 25.43
CA THR A 634 -39.77 32.08 24.18
C THR A 634 -38.28 31.77 23.95
N SER A 635 -37.98 31.06 22.88
CA SER A 635 -36.60 30.63 22.52
C SER A 635 -36.33 30.69 21.01
N ALA A 636 -37.30 31.04 20.18
CA ALA A 636 -37.21 30.96 18.73
C ALA A 636 -36.03 31.75 18.16
N LYS A 637 -35.28 31.10 17.26
CA LYS A 637 -34.15 31.61 16.49
C LYS A 637 -34.47 31.50 14.99
N ARG A 638 -33.99 32.47 14.20
CA ARG A 638 -34.05 32.46 12.75
C ARG A 638 -32.66 32.35 12.15
N PHE A 639 -32.42 31.33 11.31
CA PHE A 639 -31.14 31.11 10.62
C PHE A 639 -31.34 31.28 9.12
N ALA A 640 -30.28 31.64 8.40
CA ALA A 640 -30.28 31.62 6.94
C ALA A 640 -30.45 30.17 6.42
N SER A 641 -31.26 29.99 5.38
CA SER A 641 -31.44 28.76 4.64
C SER A 641 -30.43 28.62 3.48
N ASN A 642 -30.48 27.50 2.73
CA ASN A 642 -29.75 27.35 1.47
C ASN A 642 -30.24 28.31 0.37
N GLN A 643 -31.45 28.79 0.43
CA GLN A 643 -32.05 29.75 -0.50
C GLN A 643 -31.72 31.22 -0.17
N HIS A 644 -31.14 31.48 1.00
CA HIS A 644 -30.83 32.85 1.45
C HIS A 644 -30.04 33.65 0.40
N PRO A 645 -30.43 34.88 0.08
CA PRO A 645 -29.85 35.66 -1.04
C PRO A 645 -28.36 35.96 -0.85
N THR A 646 -27.88 36.08 0.40
CA THR A 646 -26.47 36.29 0.70
C THR A 646 -25.79 34.92 0.89
N GLY A 647 -25.07 34.45 -0.12
CA GLY A 647 -24.45 33.11 -0.13
C GLY A 647 -23.47 32.85 1.04
N ALA A 648 -22.81 33.90 1.57
CA ALA A 648 -21.92 33.80 2.73
C ALA A 648 -22.64 33.39 4.04
N ASN A 649 -23.96 33.65 4.13
CA ASN A 649 -24.75 33.33 5.31
C ASN A 649 -25.39 31.93 5.26
N ARG A 650 -25.37 31.27 4.11
CA ARG A 650 -25.98 29.94 3.91
C ARG A 650 -25.35 28.88 4.80
N PRO A 651 -26.10 27.88 5.22
CA PRO A 651 -25.56 26.77 5.98
C PRO A 651 -24.37 26.07 5.28
N LYS A 652 -23.38 25.61 6.05
CA LYS A 652 -22.23 24.88 5.53
C LYS A 652 -21.88 23.75 6.48
N LEU A 653 -21.81 22.55 5.96
CA LEU A 653 -21.20 21.42 6.64
C LEU A 653 -19.73 21.34 6.19
N ASN A 654 -18.80 21.62 7.11
CA ASN A 654 -17.38 21.44 6.85
C ASN A 654 -16.97 20.06 7.36
N VAL A 655 -16.28 19.32 6.53
CA VAL A 655 -15.84 17.95 6.81
C VAL A 655 -14.36 17.85 6.52
N SER A 656 -13.59 17.39 7.51
CA SER A 656 -12.20 16.95 7.31
C SER A 656 -12.18 15.44 7.26
N TYR A 657 -11.52 14.87 6.26
CA TYR A 657 -11.40 13.43 6.10
C TYR A 657 -10.02 13.03 5.59
N THR A 658 -9.62 11.81 5.92
CA THR A 658 -8.44 11.14 5.34
C THR A 658 -8.95 10.17 4.28
N PRO A 659 -8.53 10.31 3.00
CA PRO A 659 -8.90 9.38 1.95
C PRO A 659 -8.43 7.95 2.25
N SER A 660 -9.24 6.95 1.88
CA SER A 660 -8.77 5.57 1.88
C SER A 660 -7.77 5.34 0.76
N VAL A 661 -6.75 4.53 1.02
CA VAL A 661 -5.90 3.99 -0.05
C VAL A 661 -6.75 2.96 -0.80
N PRO A 662 -6.83 2.99 -2.15
CA PRO A 662 -7.61 2.00 -2.90
C PRO A 662 -7.11 0.58 -2.60
N ALA A 663 -8.00 -0.28 -2.12
CA ALA A 663 -7.70 -1.71 -2.02
C ALA A 663 -7.76 -2.34 -3.42
N VAL A 664 -6.85 -3.29 -3.70
CA VAL A 664 -6.90 -4.07 -4.95
C VAL A 664 -8.18 -4.90 -4.97
N PRO A 665 -8.93 -4.96 -6.09
CA PRO A 665 -10.17 -5.73 -6.16
C PRO A 665 -9.97 -7.22 -5.85
N ARG A 666 -10.76 -7.75 -4.92
CA ARG A 666 -10.66 -9.14 -4.45
C ARG A 666 -10.83 -10.19 -5.56
N ARG A 667 -11.55 -9.88 -6.63
CA ARG A 667 -11.71 -10.78 -7.77
C ARG A 667 -10.36 -11.15 -8.42
N GLN A 668 -9.42 -10.21 -8.56
CA GLN A 668 -8.10 -10.51 -9.10
C GLN A 668 -7.33 -11.50 -8.22
N VAL A 669 -7.53 -11.45 -6.88
CA VAL A 669 -6.99 -12.44 -5.93
C VAL A 669 -7.57 -13.81 -6.23
N TRP A 670 -8.91 -13.91 -6.29
CA TRP A 670 -9.64 -15.15 -6.49
C TRP A 670 -9.30 -15.78 -7.86
N GLU A 671 -9.35 -14.99 -8.95
CA GLU A 671 -9.01 -15.48 -10.31
C GLU A 671 -7.59 -16.06 -10.36
N ARG A 672 -6.62 -15.45 -9.67
CA ARG A 672 -5.22 -15.90 -9.67
C ARG A 672 -4.98 -17.17 -8.85
N GLN A 673 -5.88 -17.56 -7.99
CA GLN A 673 -5.80 -18.86 -7.31
C GLN A 673 -5.97 -20.02 -8.29
N PHE A 674 -6.63 -19.79 -9.42
CA PHE A 674 -7.05 -20.84 -10.35
C PHE A 674 -6.52 -20.66 -11.77
N TYR A 675 -6.22 -19.43 -12.19
CA TYR A 675 -5.83 -19.10 -13.57
C TYR A 675 -4.50 -18.37 -13.64
N ALA A 676 -3.83 -18.50 -14.80
CA ALA A 676 -2.59 -17.77 -15.05
C ALA A 676 -2.82 -16.24 -15.03
N ALA A 677 -1.85 -15.51 -14.52
CA ALA A 677 -1.89 -14.06 -14.51
C ALA A 677 -1.99 -13.50 -15.94
N GLY A 678 -2.81 -12.47 -16.13
CA GLY A 678 -3.06 -11.86 -17.44
C GLY A 678 -4.04 -12.62 -18.34
N THR A 679 -4.61 -13.74 -17.88
CA THR A 679 -5.68 -14.42 -18.61
C THR A 679 -6.94 -13.55 -18.55
N TYR A 680 -7.44 -13.12 -19.71
CA TYR A 680 -8.77 -12.49 -19.76
C TYR A 680 -9.82 -13.59 -19.57
N LEU A 681 -10.63 -13.46 -18.51
CA LEU A 681 -11.70 -14.38 -18.21
C LEU A 681 -13.05 -13.74 -18.60
N ASP A 682 -13.80 -14.41 -19.48
CA ASP A 682 -15.18 -14.02 -19.74
C ASP A 682 -16.01 -14.25 -18.46
N PRO A 683 -16.72 -13.23 -17.94
CA PRO A 683 -17.61 -13.41 -16.79
C PRO A 683 -18.68 -14.50 -16.94
N ASN A 684 -18.95 -14.92 -18.17
CA ASN A 684 -19.90 -15.98 -18.48
C ASN A 684 -19.21 -17.30 -18.85
N ASP A 685 -17.91 -17.41 -18.66
CA ASP A 685 -17.18 -18.65 -18.92
C ASP A 685 -17.67 -19.75 -17.97
N ASN A 686 -17.70 -20.95 -18.48
CA ASN A 686 -18.07 -22.19 -17.77
C ASN A 686 -17.11 -23.27 -18.30
N SER A 687 -15.84 -23.09 -18.01
CA SER A 687 -14.75 -23.92 -18.57
C SER A 687 -14.62 -25.28 -17.88
N ASP A 688 -15.10 -25.43 -16.66
CA ASP A 688 -15.13 -26.69 -15.91
C ASP A 688 -16.31 -27.58 -16.24
N GLY A 689 -17.33 -27.03 -16.96
CA GLY A 689 -18.47 -27.79 -17.51
C GLY A 689 -19.62 -28.04 -16.54
N ASP A 690 -19.69 -27.30 -15.43
CA ASP A 690 -20.84 -27.30 -14.54
C ASP A 690 -21.95 -26.35 -15.04
N SER A 691 -22.89 -25.92 -14.22
CA SER A 691 -23.97 -24.99 -14.60
C SER A 691 -23.74 -23.55 -14.13
N THR A 692 -22.60 -23.25 -13.54
CA THR A 692 -22.31 -21.97 -12.90
C THR A 692 -21.38 -21.11 -13.76
N ALA A 693 -21.72 -19.86 -13.97
CA ALA A 693 -20.84 -18.93 -14.69
C ALA A 693 -19.77 -18.36 -13.75
N LEU A 694 -18.58 -18.15 -14.26
CA LEU A 694 -17.39 -17.66 -13.54
C LEU A 694 -17.67 -16.48 -12.60
N LEU A 695 -18.50 -15.52 -13.00
CA LEU A 695 -18.85 -14.37 -12.16
C LEU A 695 -19.68 -14.77 -10.92
N LEU A 696 -20.51 -15.79 -11.05
CA LEU A 696 -21.28 -16.36 -9.93
C LEU A 696 -20.38 -17.18 -9.01
N GLU A 697 -19.44 -17.94 -9.57
CA GLU A 697 -18.45 -18.71 -8.80
C GLU A 697 -17.61 -17.77 -7.93
N TYR A 698 -17.09 -16.68 -8.49
CA TYR A 698 -16.42 -15.64 -7.72
C TYR A 698 -17.33 -15.05 -6.63
N GLY A 699 -18.56 -14.69 -6.98
CA GLY A 699 -19.53 -14.12 -6.04
C GLY A 699 -19.95 -15.09 -4.94
N TRP A 700 -19.73 -16.39 -5.11
CA TRP A 700 -20.03 -17.44 -4.15
C TRP A 700 -18.79 -18.12 -3.54
N ASP A 701 -17.58 -17.64 -3.89
CA ASP A 701 -16.30 -18.18 -3.41
C ASP A 701 -16.13 -19.68 -3.74
N LEU A 702 -16.48 -20.07 -4.96
CA LEU A 702 -16.37 -21.43 -5.48
C LEU A 702 -15.08 -21.60 -6.31
N ASP A 703 -14.69 -22.85 -6.58
CA ASP A 703 -13.53 -23.17 -7.44
C ASP A 703 -13.96 -23.21 -8.91
N PRO A 704 -13.51 -22.26 -9.77
CA PRO A 704 -13.95 -22.19 -11.16
C PRO A 704 -13.33 -23.25 -12.07
N THR A 705 -12.45 -24.12 -11.54
CA THR A 705 -11.82 -25.22 -12.27
C THR A 705 -12.39 -26.60 -11.87
N ALA A 706 -13.27 -26.64 -10.88
CA ALA A 706 -13.90 -27.84 -10.38
C ALA A 706 -15.43 -27.77 -10.59
N ALA A 707 -16.01 -28.74 -11.27
CA ALA A 707 -17.46 -28.85 -11.43
C ALA A 707 -18.14 -28.99 -10.07
N ASP A 708 -18.50 -27.89 -9.45
CA ASP A 708 -19.24 -27.82 -8.19
C ASP A 708 -20.66 -27.29 -8.43
N ASP A 709 -21.63 -27.74 -7.62
CA ASP A 709 -23.02 -27.39 -7.83
C ASP A 709 -23.43 -26.17 -6.99
N ALA A 710 -23.89 -25.13 -7.68
CA ALA A 710 -24.43 -23.92 -7.05
C ALA A 710 -25.88 -24.08 -6.52
N ALA A 711 -26.45 -25.28 -6.54
CA ALA A 711 -27.87 -25.51 -6.19
C ALA A 711 -28.25 -25.00 -4.79
N ASP A 712 -27.28 -25.00 -3.85
CA ASP A 712 -27.50 -24.50 -2.48
C ASP A 712 -27.29 -22.99 -2.33
N ARG A 713 -26.85 -22.33 -3.37
CA ARG A 713 -26.51 -20.90 -3.35
C ARG A 713 -27.65 -19.98 -3.72
N PHE A 714 -28.61 -20.51 -4.47
CA PHE A 714 -29.89 -19.84 -4.75
C PHE A 714 -31.06 -20.80 -4.65
N THR A 715 -32.00 -20.52 -3.76
CA THR A 715 -33.18 -21.35 -3.56
C THR A 715 -34.46 -20.50 -3.62
N ALA A 716 -35.51 -21.08 -4.14
CA ALA A 716 -36.85 -20.49 -4.17
C ALA A 716 -37.88 -21.53 -3.65
N THR A 717 -38.62 -21.15 -2.62
CA THR A 717 -39.67 -21.99 -2.05
C THR A 717 -40.95 -21.20 -1.86
N ILE A 718 -42.09 -21.89 -1.98
CA ILE A 718 -43.40 -21.29 -1.66
C ILE A 718 -43.74 -21.68 -0.22
N ASP A 719 -44.22 -20.73 0.58
CA ASP A 719 -44.64 -21.02 1.95
C ASP A 719 -45.77 -22.04 2.04
N SER A 720 -45.98 -22.61 3.22
CA SER A 720 -46.98 -23.66 3.43
C SER A 720 -48.43 -23.22 3.23
N THR A 721 -48.68 -21.90 3.13
CA THR A 721 -50.01 -21.34 2.87
C THR A 721 -50.21 -21.03 1.38
N GLY A 722 -49.16 -21.04 0.60
CA GLY A 722 -49.19 -20.66 -0.82
C GLY A 722 -49.28 -19.15 -1.07
N ASP A 723 -49.09 -18.33 -0.03
CA ASP A 723 -49.36 -16.90 -0.07
C ASP A 723 -48.08 -16.06 -0.30
N ALA A 724 -46.88 -16.63 -0.18
CA ALA A 724 -45.64 -15.95 -0.41
C ALA A 724 -44.55 -16.85 -1.00
N ALA A 725 -43.69 -16.30 -1.85
CA ALA A 725 -42.44 -16.92 -2.30
C ALA A 725 -41.29 -16.50 -1.39
N ASN A 726 -40.60 -17.48 -0.80
CA ASN A 726 -39.42 -17.31 0.01
C ASN A 726 -38.20 -17.63 -0.85
N LEU A 727 -37.33 -16.66 -1.02
CA LEU A 727 -36.17 -16.73 -1.87
C LEU A 727 -34.93 -16.55 -1.01
N GLU A 728 -33.91 -17.34 -1.24
CA GLU A 728 -32.64 -17.21 -0.52
C GLU A 728 -31.50 -17.23 -1.53
N PHE A 729 -30.53 -16.36 -1.36
CA PHE A 729 -29.27 -16.43 -2.11
C PHE A 729 -28.07 -16.15 -1.21
N VAL A 730 -26.94 -16.69 -1.59
CA VAL A 730 -25.65 -16.47 -0.92
C VAL A 730 -24.92 -15.35 -1.65
N ARG A 731 -24.24 -14.50 -0.92
CA ARG A 731 -23.33 -13.48 -1.45
C ARG A 731 -22.03 -13.42 -0.64
N ASP A 732 -20.96 -12.98 -1.27
CA ASP A 732 -19.72 -12.63 -0.60
C ASP A 732 -19.66 -11.11 -0.32
N PRO A 733 -19.74 -10.67 0.95
CA PRO A 733 -19.64 -9.25 1.28
C PRO A 733 -18.25 -8.68 1.04
N ARG A 734 -17.23 -9.54 0.83
CA ARG A 734 -15.85 -9.16 0.54
C ARG A 734 -15.66 -8.84 -0.96
N ALA A 735 -16.56 -9.30 -1.83
CA ALA A 735 -16.55 -8.99 -3.26
C ALA A 735 -17.12 -7.59 -3.52
N THR A 736 -16.31 -6.57 -3.21
CA THR A 736 -16.72 -5.15 -3.26
C THR A 736 -16.86 -4.61 -4.69
N ASP A 737 -16.45 -5.36 -5.69
CA ASP A 737 -16.58 -5.06 -7.11
C ASP A 737 -17.80 -5.71 -7.77
N LEU A 738 -18.71 -6.32 -6.98
CA LEU A 738 -19.91 -6.94 -7.49
C LEU A 738 -21.21 -6.29 -6.98
N ASN A 739 -22.20 -6.29 -7.85
CA ASN A 739 -23.60 -5.99 -7.52
C ASN A 739 -24.45 -7.25 -7.70
N TYR A 740 -25.23 -7.60 -6.68
CA TYR A 740 -26.21 -8.69 -6.71
C TYR A 740 -27.60 -8.09 -6.81
N THR A 741 -28.36 -8.47 -7.81
CA THR A 741 -29.74 -8.01 -8.00
C THR A 741 -30.66 -9.21 -8.15
N LEU A 742 -31.56 -9.40 -7.18
CA LEU A 742 -32.66 -10.35 -7.29
C LEU A 742 -33.88 -9.66 -7.86
N GLU A 743 -34.42 -10.18 -8.94
CA GLU A 743 -35.53 -9.60 -9.68
C GLU A 743 -36.65 -10.56 -9.88
N VAL A 744 -37.87 -10.04 -10.05
CA VAL A 744 -39.08 -10.82 -10.38
C VAL A 744 -39.71 -10.32 -11.66
N SER A 745 -40.27 -11.24 -12.45
CA SER A 745 -41.03 -10.94 -13.68
C SER A 745 -42.25 -11.85 -13.78
N THR A 746 -43.29 -11.35 -14.44
CA THR A 746 -44.50 -12.13 -14.78
C THR A 746 -44.61 -12.47 -16.27
N ASP A 747 -43.71 -11.92 -17.11
CA ASP A 747 -43.75 -12.03 -18.58
C ASP A 747 -42.37 -12.37 -19.20
N LEU A 748 -41.32 -12.54 -18.38
CA LEU A 748 -39.94 -12.76 -18.80
C LEU A 748 -39.32 -11.60 -19.58
N ILE A 749 -40.04 -10.47 -19.70
CA ILE A 749 -39.56 -9.29 -20.45
C ILE A 749 -39.30 -8.13 -19.49
N ASN A 750 -40.25 -7.86 -18.59
CA ASN A 750 -40.21 -6.77 -17.65
C ASN A 750 -39.79 -7.29 -16.26
N TRP A 751 -38.61 -6.88 -15.82
CA TRP A 751 -38.02 -7.33 -14.54
C TRP A 751 -38.05 -6.20 -13.52
N THR A 752 -38.48 -6.55 -12.30
CA THR A 752 -38.57 -5.62 -11.17
C THR A 752 -37.62 -6.06 -10.05
N PRO A 753 -36.68 -5.23 -9.61
CA PRO A 753 -35.77 -5.55 -8.51
C PRO A 753 -36.53 -5.74 -7.20
N LEU A 754 -36.29 -6.84 -6.50
CA LEU A 754 -36.75 -7.11 -5.13
C LEU A 754 -35.68 -6.74 -4.10
N VAL A 755 -34.44 -7.08 -4.38
CA VAL A 755 -33.30 -6.80 -3.51
C VAL A 755 -32.09 -6.49 -4.34
N VAL A 756 -31.29 -5.50 -3.89
CA VAL A 756 -30.01 -5.11 -4.47
C VAL A 756 -28.97 -5.04 -3.35
N SER A 757 -27.79 -5.61 -3.60
CA SER A 757 -26.61 -5.46 -2.78
C SER A 757 -25.46 -5.00 -3.67
N SER A 758 -24.86 -3.86 -3.40
CA SER A 758 -23.84 -3.26 -4.25
C SER A 758 -22.52 -3.14 -3.51
N ALA A 759 -21.42 -3.43 -4.19
CA ALA A 759 -20.05 -3.22 -3.70
C ALA A 759 -19.81 -3.81 -2.29
N GLY A 760 -20.29 -5.04 -2.03
CA GLY A 760 -20.18 -5.69 -0.72
C GLY A 760 -21.11 -5.14 0.37
N GLY A 761 -21.85 -4.05 0.09
CA GLY A 761 -22.77 -3.41 1.03
C GLY A 761 -23.95 -4.30 1.43
N ALA A 762 -24.60 -3.95 2.54
CA ALA A 762 -25.78 -4.67 3.02
C ALA A 762 -26.91 -4.64 1.98
N PRO A 763 -27.65 -5.77 1.79
CA PRO A 763 -28.78 -5.81 0.87
C PRO A 763 -29.90 -4.85 1.28
N SER A 764 -30.56 -4.29 0.28
CA SER A 764 -31.73 -3.41 0.46
C SER A 764 -32.75 -3.66 -0.64
N GLY A 765 -34.02 -3.38 -0.38
CA GLY A 765 -35.08 -3.52 -1.35
C GLY A 765 -36.41 -3.89 -0.71
N SER A 766 -37.50 -3.88 -1.50
CA SER A 766 -38.87 -4.11 -1.03
C SER A 766 -39.09 -5.52 -0.49
N GLY A 767 -38.28 -6.49 -0.93
CA GLY A 767 -38.39 -7.89 -0.51
C GLY A 767 -37.39 -8.30 0.57
N PHE A 768 -36.45 -7.44 0.97
CA PHE A 768 -35.42 -7.83 1.95
C PHE A 768 -36.00 -8.14 3.32
N VAL A 769 -35.66 -9.31 3.87
CA VAL A 769 -36.12 -9.78 5.20
C VAL A 769 -34.95 -9.82 6.17
N SER A 770 -33.89 -10.54 5.84
CA SER A 770 -32.72 -10.69 6.75
C SER A 770 -31.47 -11.14 6.01
N GLU A 771 -30.34 -10.94 6.67
CA GLU A 771 -29.05 -11.45 6.26
C GLU A 771 -28.36 -12.10 7.48
N ALA A 772 -27.75 -13.26 7.29
CA ALA A 772 -27.00 -13.98 8.32
C ALA A 772 -25.76 -14.68 7.72
N PRO A 773 -24.73 -15.04 8.54
CA PRO A 773 -23.65 -15.86 8.07
C PRO A 773 -24.16 -17.16 7.44
N ASP A 774 -23.59 -17.57 6.31
CA ASP A 774 -23.91 -18.83 5.67
C ASP A 774 -23.42 -20.03 6.51
N GLN A 775 -24.19 -21.11 6.53
CA GLN A 775 -23.86 -22.28 7.36
C GLN A 775 -22.67 -23.08 6.83
N SER A 776 -22.41 -23.02 5.51
CA SER A 776 -21.30 -23.72 4.87
C SER A 776 -19.99 -22.94 4.95
N ASN A 777 -20.07 -21.61 4.95
CA ASN A 777 -18.92 -20.71 5.08
C ASN A 777 -19.33 -19.42 5.81
N SER A 778 -18.82 -19.21 7.03
CA SER A 778 -19.19 -18.06 7.88
C SER A 778 -18.74 -16.69 7.33
N GLU A 779 -17.86 -16.67 6.33
CA GLU A 779 -17.44 -15.44 5.63
C GLU A 779 -18.47 -14.99 4.60
N LEU A 780 -19.26 -15.92 4.07
CA LEU A 780 -20.36 -15.65 3.18
C LEU A 780 -21.61 -15.20 3.95
N ARG A 781 -22.54 -14.60 3.26
CA ARG A 781 -23.82 -14.15 3.82
C ARG A 781 -24.99 -14.77 3.05
N ARG A 782 -25.91 -15.37 3.77
CA ARG A 782 -27.18 -15.85 3.23
C ARG A 782 -28.24 -14.75 3.40
N VAL A 783 -28.81 -14.30 2.28
CA VAL A 783 -29.79 -13.24 2.20
C VAL A 783 -31.18 -13.89 2.01
N VAL A 784 -32.11 -13.57 2.90
CA VAL A 784 -33.50 -14.05 2.82
C VAL A 784 -34.39 -12.93 2.28
N VAL A 785 -35.17 -13.25 1.27
CA VAL A 785 -36.04 -12.32 0.54
C VAL A 785 -37.46 -12.91 0.47
N LEU A 786 -38.45 -12.10 0.78
CA LEU A 786 -39.86 -12.42 0.62
C LEU A 786 -40.43 -11.60 -0.53
N ASP A 787 -41.02 -12.23 -1.54
CA ASP A 787 -41.80 -11.48 -2.55
C ASP A 787 -43.06 -10.90 -1.89
N PRO A 788 -43.18 -9.57 -1.82
CA PRO A 788 -44.31 -8.92 -1.15
C PRO A 788 -45.64 -9.06 -1.90
N ILE A 789 -45.60 -9.58 -3.13
CA ILE A 789 -46.81 -9.77 -3.94
C ILE A 789 -47.24 -11.25 -3.88
N VAL A 790 -48.37 -11.51 -3.19
CA VAL A 790 -48.92 -12.86 -2.99
C VAL A 790 -49.18 -13.59 -4.30
N PRO A 791 -48.88 -14.91 -4.39
CA PRO A 791 -49.08 -15.71 -5.57
C PRO A 791 -50.53 -15.72 -6.13
N SER A 792 -51.53 -15.47 -5.30
CA SER A 792 -52.94 -15.30 -5.74
C SER A 792 -53.15 -14.08 -6.66
N VAL A 793 -52.23 -13.10 -6.65
CA VAL A 793 -52.27 -11.90 -7.51
C VAL A 793 -51.37 -12.07 -8.74
N ARG A 794 -50.36 -12.94 -8.68
CA ARG A 794 -49.48 -13.30 -9.80
C ARG A 794 -49.79 -14.73 -10.25
N ALA A 795 -50.41 -14.89 -11.41
CA ALA A 795 -50.67 -16.20 -12.00
C ALA A 795 -49.40 -16.96 -12.39
N LEU A 796 -48.31 -16.24 -12.62
CA LEU A 796 -46.97 -16.74 -12.93
C LEU A 796 -45.91 -15.75 -12.39
N ALA A 797 -44.91 -16.24 -11.73
CA ALA A 797 -43.75 -15.44 -11.32
C ALA A 797 -42.45 -16.16 -11.67
N PHE A 798 -41.51 -15.43 -12.24
CA PHE A 798 -40.16 -15.87 -12.55
C PHE A 798 -39.17 -15.03 -11.71
N TYR A 799 -38.15 -15.65 -11.17
CA TYR A 799 -37.13 -15.01 -10.38
C TYR A 799 -35.77 -15.22 -11.04
N ARG A 800 -34.92 -14.21 -11.02
CA ARG A 800 -33.53 -14.34 -11.42
C ARG A 800 -32.61 -13.60 -10.45
N LEU A 801 -31.47 -14.18 -10.18
CA LEU A 801 -30.36 -13.50 -9.54
C LEU A 801 -29.40 -13.06 -10.66
N THR A 802 -29.10 -11.77 -10.68
CA THR A 802 -28.14 -11.18 -11.63
C THR A 802 -26.95 -10.65 -10.81
N VAL A 803 -25.74 -11.07 -11.19
CA VAL A 803 -24.50 -10.55 -10.64
C VAL A 803 -23.81 -9.75 -11.74
N THR A 804 -23.46 -8.50 -11.44
CA THR A 804 -22.85 -7.58 -12.41
C THR A 804 -21.71 -6.81 -11.76
N ARG A 805 -20.76 -6.35 -12.58
CA ARG A 805 -19.83 -5.30 -12.18
C ARG A 805 -20.49 -3.93 -12.34
N PRO A 806 -20.23 -2.98 -11.42
CA PRO A 806 -20.71 -1.61 -11.55
C PRO A 806 -20.16 -0.89 -12.77
#